data_703ecfd134e3f11ddfdcadba39376c09
#
_entry.id   703ecfd134e3f11ddfdcadba39376c09
#
_cell.length_a   1.000
_cell.length_b   1.000
_cell.length_c   1.000
_cell.angle_alpha   90.00
_cell.angle_beta   90.00
_cell.angle_gamma   90.00
#
_symmetry.space_group_name_H-M   'P 1'
#
loop_
_entity.id
_entity.type
_entity.pdbx_description
1 polymer ?
#
loop_
_entity_poly.entity_id
_entity_poly.type
_entity_poly.pdbx_seq_one_letter_code
_entity_poly.pdbx_strand_id
1 'polypeptide(L)'
;MPDPVQDSIDLSIVEPLGLQRRKWPWTLGVPFPEGCLSCDADLTLTRDGQPQCVQTRTMLSWPDGSAKWVLVDGQTDLIADDANRLQLNWADGGSRPDPTTTVAVRETADGTYFIESGDRRIAIAPSGPLPFARVYTSDAAIIPDGGIESSLRIDDEVYELRAGGRVEIEEPGPLRVVLRVDGLALGSDGTPGFDATVRIYAYSGVPWVRIYLTLTNRLRRPFVHLQEFKINLRPDLGPEAEAFLASSVDVGNHKSHVDELVDGFRSLQVGLVDMEFPAWEPAVGEDETPEQPRRAAPNYELRPAADDTQSELRSGANWCHLVPAAAIFVDGSRRISMQCRRFWHQAPKEMALSRDAAQLSLYGGWAEPVEWYRGVAKTHEIIIGFDEEAGADRQEALAFAAGFEKQPAVQVETRNWIVDSGAFGSIFRYQPESYRWWEYVLRSPLQGHTFNVETDPSLGYHFFNYGDYWTPGRGGQWKNNEMDKGYGLILQMIRTGEGMIWEHIEPIIHHQIDVDTIHDNESPWLVGAQRYHFAKHGAMRGPSLCHEWIEGPLLFGLLSGYRRAEEVALARAEHFIGAIERGDHRVKTLTRVAGYPLMAMSKMYEHYHDEKYLATSEKILDWLQDWCTEDGHYSYNAYTPPGTMKVATSLSDGILACALMRHHQATGSERSMTALQEMVD
;
A
#
# COMPACT_ATOMS: atom_id res chain seq x y z
N MET A 1 32.04 14.16 11.80
CA MET A 1 32.37 14.73 10.48
C MET A 1 31.84 13.73 9.46
N PRO A 2 31.08 14.13 8.47
CA PRO A 2 30.77 13.21 7.40
C PRO A 2 32.08 12.75 6.75
N ASP A 3 32.11 11.46 6.41
CA ASP A 3 33.18 10.87 5.60
C ASP A 3 33.33 11.64 4.27
N PRO A 4 34.48 11.57 3.60
CA PRO A 4 34.75 12.34 2.38
C PRO A 4 33.64 12.12 1.37
N VAL A 5 33.26 13.21 0.68
CA VAL A 5 32.21 13.33 -0.32
C VAL A 5 32.03 12.01 -1.08
N GLN A 6 31.00 11.27 -0.71
CA GLN A 6 30.61 10.06 -1.40
C GLN A 6 29.83 10.48 -2.65
N ASP A 7 30.29 10.13 -3.82
CA ASP A 7 29.68 10.49 -5.11
C ASP A 7 28.79 9.37 -5.66
N SER A 8 28.59 8.31 -4.89
CA SER A 8 27.77 7.14 -5.27
C SER A 8 27.28 6.34 -4.08
N ILE A 9 26.21 5.58 -4.30
CA ILE A 9 25.70 4.55 -3.38
C ILE A 9 25.46 3.24 -4.13
N ASP A 10 25.65 2.14 -3.41
CA ASP A 10 25.33 0.81 -3.92
C ASP A 10 23.87 0.47 -3.61
N LEU A 11 23.20 -0.11 -4.60
CA LEU A 11 21.86 -0.65 -4.52
C LEU A 11 21.90 -2.15 -4.76
N SER A 12 20.97 -2.89 -4.19
CA SER A 12 20.75 -4.29 -4.54
C SER A 12 19.28 -4.58 -4.79
N ILE A 13 19.00 -5.60 -5.59
CA ILE A 13 17.67 -6.11 -5.85
C ILE A 13 17.66 -7.59 -5.53
N VAL A 14 16.95 -7.99 -4.48
CA VAL A 14 16.80 -9.39 -4.08
C VAL A 14 15.60 -9.99 -4.78
N GLU A 15 15.83 -11.05 -5.56
CA GLU A 15 14.76 -11.83 -6.18
C GLU A 15 14.35 -12.98 -5.25
N PRO A 16 13.09 -12.99 -4.72
CA PRO A 16 12.72 -13.87 -3.60
C PRO A 16 12.36 -15.31 -4.00
N LEU A 17 12.15 -15.60 -5.29
CA LEU A 17 11.67 -16.90 -5.79
C LEU A 17 12.71 -17.69 -6.58
N GLY A 18 13.92 -17.16 -6.76
CA GLY A 18 14.92 -17.76 -7.65
C GLY A 18 14.52 -17.71 -9.14
N LEU A 19 13.76 -16.70 -9.55
CA LEU A 19 13.30 -16.53 -10.93
C LEU A 19 14.23 -15.61 -11.73
N GLN A 20 14.36 -15.91 -13.02
CA GLN A 20 14.89 -14.92 -13.96
C GLN A 20 13.79 -13.98 -14.41
N ARG A 21 14.05 -12.67 -14.35
CA ARG A 21 13.08 -11.66 -14.79
C ARG A 21 13.75 -10.72 -15.77
N ARG A 22 13.10 -10.49 -16.90
CA ARG A 22 13.61 -9.57 -17.93
C ARG A 22 13.05 -8.17 -17.73
N LYS A 23 13.90 -7.16 -17.81
CA LYS A 23 13.53 -5.73 -17.70
C LYS A 23 12.56 -5.46 -16.54
N TRP A 24 12.79 -6.14 -15.40
CA TRP A 24 11.91 -5.96 -14.26
C TRP A 24 11.98 -4.51 -13.75
N PRO A 25 10.84 -3.79 -13.74
CA PRO A 25 10.82 -2.42 -13.27
C PRO A 25 10.88 -2.36 -11.75
N TRP A 26 11.62 -1.40 -11.26
CA TRP A 26 11.72 -1.11 -9.83
C TRP A 26 11.73 0.39 -9.58
N THR A 27 11.26 0.78 -8.39
CA THR A 27 11.19 2.17 -7.91
C THR A 27 11.71 2.22 -6.50
N LEU A 28 12.54 3.21 -6.19
CA LEU A 28 13.06 3.45 -4.85
C LEU A 28 13.18 4.94 -4.58
N GLY A 29 12.63 5.40 -3.46
CA GLY A 29 12.95 6.72 -2.92
C GLY A 29 14.29 6.68 -2.19
N VAL A 30 15.21 7.50 -2.64
CA VAL A 30 16.56 7.62 -2.07
C VAL A 30 16.69 8.97 -1.36
N PRO A 31 16.99 8.99 -0.05
CA PRO A 31 17.25 10.24 0.65
C PRO A 31 18.71 10.67 0.50
N PHE A 32 18.91 11.99 0.50
CA PHE A 32 20.22 12.62 0.44
C PHE A 32 20.43 13.59 1.61
N PRO A 33 21.65 13.70 2.15
CA PRO A 33 21.99 14.70 3.14
C PRO A 33 21.83 16.14 2.60
N GLU A 34 21.57 17.07 3.51
CA GLU A 34 21.53 18.50 3.17
C GLU A 34 22.84 18.95 2.51
N GLY A 35 22.73 19.71 1.42
CA GLY A 35 23.88 20.20 0.65
C GLY A 35 24.61 19.15 -0.21
N CYS A 36 24.17 17.88 -0.19
CA CYS A 36 24.84 16.79 -0.91
C CYS A 36 24.56 16.77 -2.42
N LEU A 37 23.31 17.01 -2.81
CA LEU A 37 22.84 16.86 -4.18
C LEU A 37 22.02 18.06 -4.63
N SER A 38 22.35 18.66 -5.79
CA SER A 38 21.47 19.65 -6.40
C SER A 38 20.16 19.03 -6.87
N CYS A 39 19.05 19.76 -6.79
CA CYS A 39 17.76 19.29 -7.32
C CYS A 39 17.78 19.01 -8.83
N ASP A 40 18.67 19.67 -9.56
CA ASP A 40 18.87 19.52 -11.02
C ASP A 40 20.02 18.55 -11.37
N ALA A 41 20.57 17.84 -10.37
CA ALA A 41 21.68 16.93 -10.62
C ALA A 41 21.26 15.74 -11.48
N ASP A 42 22.10 15.42 -12.48
CA ASP A 42 21.95 14.23 -13.31
C ASP A 42 22.50 13.00 -12.56
N LEU A 43 21.59 12.16 -12.05
CA LEU A 43 21.99 10.88 -11.50
C LEU A 43 22.17 9.86 -12.62
N THR A 44 23.19 9.03 -12.48
CA THR A 44 23.48 7.93 -13.40
C THR A 44 23.45 6.59 -12.67
N LEU A 45 23.08 5.54 -13.37
CA LEU A 45 23.00 4.18 -12.84
C LEU A 45 23.98 3.29 -13.60
N THR A 46 24.74 2.46 -12.88
CA THR A 46 25.64 1.47 -13.48
C THR A 46 25.40 0.09 -12.89
N ARG A 47 25.64 -0.95 -13.72
CA ARG A 47 25.73 -2.35 -13.32
C ARG A 47 27.04 -2.91 -13.84
N ASP A 48 27.89 -3.43 -12.97
CA ASP A 48 29.23 -3.92 -13.34
C ASP A 48 30.05 -2.90 -14.18
N GLY A 49 29.91 -1.61 -13.82
CA GLY A 49 30.55 -0.50 -14.54
C GLY A 49 29.88 -0.12 -15.87
N GLN A 50 28.83 -0.82 -16.31
CA GLN A 50 28.11 -0.50 -17.54
C GLN A 50 26.92 0.42 -17.25
N PRO A 51 26.77 1.53 -18.00
CA PRO A 51 25.65 2.45 -17.82
C PRO A 51 24.29 1.78 -18.04
N GLN A 52 23.33 2.10 -17.17
CA GLN A 52 21.93 1.66 -17.24
C GLN A 52 21.02 2.87 -17.41
N CYS A 53 19.85 2.66 -18.05
CA CYS A 53 18.82 3.68 -18.08
C CYS A 53 18.25 3.93 -16.69
N VAL A 54 18.05 5.18 -16.35
CA VAL A 54 17.46 5.61 -15.07
C VAL A 54 16.53 6.80 -15.30
N GLN A 55 15.41 6.83 -14.60
CA GLN A 55 14.54 7.99 -14.51
C GLN A 55 14.55 8.49 -13.07
N THR A 56 14.70 9.78 -12.87
CA THR A 56 14.80 10.37 -11.53
C THR A 56 13.89 11.59 -11.41
N ARG A 57 13.37 11.80 -10.21
CA ARG A 57 12.57 12.99 -9.87
C ARG A 57 12.82 13.38 -8.43
N THR A 58 13.22 14.64 -8.21
CA THR A 58 13.26 15.20 -6.86
C THR A 58 11.84 15.33 -6.32
N MET A 59 11.57 14.68 -5.19
CA MET A 59 10.28 14.70 -4.52
C MET A 59 10.20 15.81 -3.47
N LEU A 60 11.25 15.96 -2.67
CA LEU A 60 11.36 16.96 -1.61
C LEU A 60 12.77 17.56 -1.59
N SER A 61 12.86 18.82 -1.16
CA SER A 61 14.11 19.56 -1.03
C SER A 61 14.37 19.95 0.43
N TRP A 62 15.63 20.14 0.77
CA TRP A 62 16.05 20.77 1.99
C TRP A 62 15.84 22.29 1.94
N PRO A 63 15.88 23.00 3.09
CA PRO A 63 15.73 24.47 3.11
C PRO A 63 16.79 25.23 2.30
N ASP A 64 17.98 24.66 2.12
CA ASP A 64 19.05 25.21 1.30
C ASP A 64 18.82 25.03 -0.21
N GLY A 65 17.73 24.34 -0.61
CA GLY A 65 17.39 24.02 -1.99
C GLY A 65 18.03 22.77 -2.54
N SER A 66 18.86 22.06 -1.77
CA SER A 66 19.38 20.75 -2.19
C SER A 66 18.33 19.66 -2.14
N ALA A 67 18.51 18.57 -2.90
CA ALA A 67 17.59 17.46 -2.93
C ALA A 67 17.60 16.68 -1.61
N LYS A 68 16.42 16.50 -1.01
CA LYS A 68 16.21 15.71 0.21
C LYS A 68 15.77 14.30 -0.12
N TRP A 69 14.81 14.14 -1.05
CA TRP A 69 14.31 12.86 -1.52
C TRP A 69 14.26 12.84 -3.03
N VAL A 70 14.84 11.81 -3.62
CA VAL A 70 14.81 11.56 -5.05
C VAL A 70 14.19 10.21 -5.32
N LEU A 71 13.13 10.19 -6.13
CA LEU A 71 12.56 8.96 -6.66
C LEU A 71 13.41 8.49 -7.82
N VAL A 72 13.83 7.23 -7.76
CA VAL A 72 14.68 6.58 -8.76
C VAL A 72 13.92 5.41 -9.35
N ASP A 73 13.72 5.43 -10.65
CA ASP A 73 13.10 4.35 -11.43
C ASP A 73 14.12 3.71 -12.34
N GLY A 74 14.15 2.40 -12.33
CA GLY A 74 15.03 1.61 -13.22
C GLY A 74 14.34 0.35 -13.71
N GLN A 75 15.00 -0.29 -14.67
CA GLN A 75 14.63 -1.61 -15.19
C GLN A 75 15.87 -2.48 -15.25
N THR A 76 15.78 -3.70 -14.73
CA THR A 76 16.94 -4.58 -14.58
C THR A 76 16.56 -6.02 -14.92
N ASP A 77 17.40 -6.69 -15.68
CA ASP A 77 17.32 -8.14 -15.83
C ASP A 77 17.80 -8.77 -14.53
N LEU A 78 16.90 -9.44 -13.80
CA LEU A 78 17.21 -10.09 -12.56
C LEU A 78 17.67 -11.52 -12.82
N ILE A 79 18.78 -11.87 -12.19
CA ILE A 79 19.35 -13.21 -12.20
C ILE A 79 18.94 -13.91 -10.92
N ALA A 80 18.48 -15.14 -11.03
CA ALA A 80 18.15 -15.97 -9.90
C ALA A 80 19.35 -16.15 -8.97
N ASP A 81 19.11 -16.16 -7.67
CA ASP A 81 20.14 -16.41 -6.63
C ASP A 81 21.32 -15.44 -6.62
N ASP A 82 21.19 -14.26 -7.28
CA ASP A 82 22.20 -13.19 -7.29
C ASP A 82 21.66 -11.93 -6.61
N ALA A 83 22.55 -11.16 -5.99
CA ALA A 83 22.22 -9.90 -5.33
C ALA A 83 21.87 -8.76 -6.30
N ASN A 84 22.01 -8.96 -7.62
CA ASN A 84 21.68 -7.96 -8.67
C ASN A 84 22.11 -6.55 -8.28
N ARG A 85 23.43 -6.35 -8.11
CA ARG A 85 23.99 -5.07 -7.62
C ARG A 85 23.99 -4.00 -8.68
N LEU A 86 23.66 -2.78 -8.25
CA LEU A 86 23.65 -1.56 -9.04
C LEU A 86 24.39 -0.47 -8.27
N GLN A 87 24.87 0.54 -8.96
CA GLN A 87 25.46 1.72 -8.34
C GLN A 87 24.78 2.97 -8.88
N LEU A 88 24.24 3.79 -7.99
CA LEU A 88 23.68 5.10 -8.29
C LEU A 88 24.76 6.16 -8.03
N ASN A 89 25.06 6.96 -9.06
CA ASN A 89 26.14 7.94 -9.03
C ASN A 89 25.62 9.34 -9.35
N TRP A 90 26.27 10.36 -8.77
CA TRP A 90 25.97 11.78 -8.99
C TRP A 90 27.21 12.64 -9.20
N ALA A 91 28.38 12.01 -9.39
CA ALA A 91 29.57 12.72 -9.84
C ALA A 91 29.41 13.21 -11.28
N ASP A 92 30.00 14.37 -11.58
CA ASP A 92 29.99 14.96 -12.91
C ASP A 92 30.58 14.01 -13.99
N GLY A 93 29.91 13.92 -15.15
CA GLY A 93 30.43 13.24 -16.33
C GLY A 93 30.00 11.77 -16.50
N GLY A 94 29.07 11.28 -15.70
CA GLY A 94 28.47 9.96 -15.90
C GLY A 94 27.67 9.88 -17.22
N SER A 95 27.66 8.70 -17.88
CA SER A 95 26.82 8.46 -19.06
C SER A 95 25.44 7.99 -18.64
N ARG A 96 24.39 8.65 -19.16
CA ARG A 96 22.99 8.24 -19.00
C ARG A 96 22.47 7.80 -20.37
N PRO A 97 22.41 6.50 -20.64
CA PRO A 97 21.87 6.04 -21.92
C PRO A 97 20.37 6.29 -22.00
N ASP A 98 19.91 6.67 -23.18
CA ASP A 98 18.49 6.72 -23.48
C ASP A 98 17.91 5.30 -23.56
N PRO A 99 16.68 5.08 -23.11
CA PRO A 99 16.02 3.79 -23.27
C PRO A 99 15.76 3.50 -24.74
N THR A 100 15.98 2.25 -25.16
CA THR A 100 15.73 1.81 -26.55
C THR A 100 14.26 1.90 -26.94
N THR A 101 13.38 1.82 -25.97
CA THR A 101 11.94 2.06 -26.07
C THR A 101 11.57 3.04 -24.97
N THR A 102 10.68 3.97 -25.24
CA THR A 102 10.15 4.89 -24.22
C THR A 102 8.70 4.56 -23.92
N VAL A 103 8.26 4.90 -22.72
CA VAL A 103 6.83 4.96 -22.38
C VAL A 103 6.43 6.41 -22.17
N ALA A 104 5.29 6.82 -22.75
CA ALA A 104 4.79 8.19 -22.67
C ALA A 104 3.26 8.22 -22.65
N VAL A 105 2.70 9.36 -22.26
CA VAL A 105 1.26 9.64 -22.37
C VAL A 105 1.02 10.67 -23.46
N ARG A 106 0.04 10.40 -24.31
CA ARG A 106 -0.43 11.32 -25.34
C ARG A 106 -1.93 11.54 -25.20
N GLU A 107 -2.35 12.80 -25.19
CA GLU A 107 -3.75 13.19 -25.24
C GLU A 107 -4.14 13.50 -26.69
N THR A 108 -5.32 13.08 -27.11
CA THR A 108 -5.89 13.35 -28.43
C THR A 108 -6.93 14.46 -28.36
N ALA A 109 -7.30 15.02 -29.49
CA ALA A 109 -8.23 16.15 -29.56
C ALA A 109 -9.66 15.84 -29.04
N ASP A 110 -10.05 14.58 -28.98
CA ASP A 110 -11.30 14.10 -28.40
C ASP A 110 -11.20 13.82 -26.88
N GLY A 111 -10.04 14.12 -26.27
CA GLY A 111 -9.79 13.91 -24.84
C GLY A 111 -9.45 12.48 -24.47
N THR A 112 -9.19 11.59 -25.43
CA THR A 112 -8.70 10.25 -25.16
C THR A 112 -7.21 10.30 -24.82
N TYR A 113 -6.81 9.65 -23.74
CA TYR A 113 -5.41 9.48 -23.36
C TYR A 113 -4.91 8.13 -23.85
N PHE A 114 -3.71 8.13 -24.40
CA PHE A 114 -2.99 6.92 -24.77
C PHE A 114 -1.72 6.81 -23.94
N ILE A 115 -1.54 5.68 -23.29
CA ILE A 115 -0.23 5.27 -22.78
C ILE A 115 0.42 4.46 -23.89
N GLU A 116 1.57 4.94 -24.38
CA GLU A 116 2.27 4.38 -25.55
C GLU A 116 3.65 3.86 -25.13
N SER A 117 3.96 2.62 -25.52
CA SER A 117 5.28 1.99 -25.30
C SER A 117 5.63 1.07 -26.46
N GLY A 118 6.54 1.52 -27.32
CA GLY A 118 6.84 0.84 -28.58
C GLY A 118 5.61 0.78 -29.50
N ASP A 119 5.20 -0.41 -29.86
CA ASP A 119 4.02 -0.67 -30.69
C ASP A 119 2.71 -0.85 -29.88
N ARG A 120 2.78 -0.75 -28.55
CA ARG A 120 1.64 -0.94 -27.65
C ARG A 120 1.02 0.38 -27.26
N ARG A 121 -0.32 0.40 -27.27
CA ARG A 121 -1.11 1.58 -26.88
C ARG A 121 -2.29 1.18 -26.02
N ILE A 122 -2.45 1.83 -24.89
CA ILE A 122 -3.59 1.65 -23.99
C ILE A 122 -4.42 2.90 -24.03
N ALA A 123 -5.68 2.78 -24.41
CA ALA A 123 -6.60 3.90 -24.57
C ALA A 123 -7.48 4.07 -23.32
N ILE A 124 -7.50 5.28 -22.78
CA ILE A 124 -8.35 5.71 -21.69
C ILE A 124 -9.30 6.79 -22.24
N ALA A 125 -10.55 6.43 -22.46
CA ALA A 125 -11.57 7.35 -22.97
C ALA A 125 -12.17 8.20 -21.84
N PRO A 126 -12.53 9.46 -22.07
CA PRO A 126 -13.01 10.40 -21.05
C PRO A 126 -14.22 9.94 -20.23
N SER A 127 -15.07 9.10 -20.83
CA SER A 127 -16.25 8.51 -20.19
C SER A 127 -16.34 6.99 -20.41
N GLY A 128 -15.21 6.38 -20.77
CA GLY A 128 -15.09 4.96 -21.04
C GLY A 128 -15.15 4.08 -19.78
N PRO A 129 -15.09 2.74 -19.97
CA PRO A 129 -14.97 1.83 -18.85
C PRO A 129 -13.64 2.01 -18.11
N LEU A 130 -13.65 1.69 -16.83
CA LEU A 130 -12.44 1.57 -16.03
C LEU A 130 -12.05 0.09 -15.91
N PRO A 131 -10.73 -0.24 -15.90
CA PRO A 131 -9.59 0.69 -15.76
C PRO A 131 -9.14 1.38 -17.05
N PHE A 132 -9.51 0.87 -18.24
CA PHE A 132 -9.22 1.47 -19.55
C PHE A 132 -10.23 0.98 -20.59
N ALA A 133 -10.23 1.58 -21.78
CA ALA A 133 -11.20 1.25 -22.83
C ALA A 133 -10.70 0.17 -23.80
N ARG A 134 -9.43 0.25 -24.22
CA ARG A 134 -8.85 -0.64 -25.25
C ARG A 134 -7.36 -0.84 -25.05
N VAL A 135 -6.85 -1.94 -25.59
CA VAL A 135 -5.41 -2.17 -25.76
C VAL A 135 -5.14 -2.53 -27.21
N TYR A 136 -4.12 -1.88 -27.78
CA TYR A 136 -3.63 -2.14 -29.12
C TYR A 136 -2.19 -2.67 -29.06
N THR A 137 -1.89 -3.58 -29.98
CA THR A 137 -0.51 -3.91 -30.35
C THR A 137 -0.36 -3.68 -31.84
N SER A 138 0.58 -2.84 -32.24
CA SER A 138 0.64 -2.26 -33.56
C SER A 138 -0.69 -1.56 -33.91
N ASP A 139 -1.45 -2.02 -34.88
CA ASP A 139 -2.77 -1.46 -35.23
C ASP A 139 -3.95 -2.38 -34.86
N ALA A 140 -3.68 -3.57 -34.33
CA ALA A 140 -4.70 -4.53 -33.90
C ALA A 140 -5.19 -4.23 -32.47
N ALA A 141 -6.51 -4.14 -32.27
CA ALA A 141 -7.11 -4.04 -30.95
C ALA A 141 -7.17 -5.43 -30.30
N ILE A 142 -6.19 -5.75 -29.46
CA ILE A 142 -6.13 -7.04 -28.76
C ILE A 142 -7.08 -7.12 -27.56
N ILE A 143 -7.45 -5.97 -27.00
CA ILE A 143 -8.60 -5.82 -26.09
C ILE A 143 -9.49 -4.74 -26.73
N PRO A 144 -10.64 -5.13 -27.35
CA PRO A 144 -11.52 -4.21 -28.06
C PRO A 144 -12.39 -3.39 -27.10
N ASP A 145 -13.21 -2.49 -27.65
CA ASP A 145 -14.25 -1.80 -26.88
C ASP A 145 -15.19 -2.79 -26.20
N GLY A 146 -15.45 -2.60 -24.90
CA GLY A 146 -16.21 -3.53 -24.09
C GLY A 146 -15.45 -4.82 -23.77
N GLY A 147 -14.17 -4.92 -24.18
CA GLY A 147 -13.29 -6.04 -23.83
C GLY A 147 -12.83 -6.03 -22.38
N ILE A 148 -12.97 -4.90 -21.67
CA ILE A 148 -12.77 -4.82 -20.22
C ILE A 148 -13.91 -4.01 -19.59
N GLU A 149 -14.52 -4.57 -18.53
CA GLU A 149 -15.63 -3.97 -17.82
C GLU A 149 -15.52 -4.27 -16.34
N SER A 150 -15.78 -3.28 -15.50
CA SER A 150 -15.78 -3.45 -14.04
C SER A 150 -17.14 -3.06 -13.47
N SER A 151 -17.66 -3.85 -12.55
CA SER A 151 -18.96 -3.62 -11.92
C SER A 151 -19.04 -4.07 -10.48
N LEU A 152 -19.93 -3.42 -9.72
CA LEU A 152 -20.27 -3.74 -8.34
C LEU A 152 -21.75 -4.15 -8.27
N ARG A 153 -22.10 -5.08 -7.38
CA ARG A 153 -23.48 -5.30 -6.94
C ARG A 153 -23.59 -4.95 -5.46
N ILE A 154 -24.40 -3.94 -5.17
CA ILE A 154 -24.58 -3.34 -3.84
C ILE A 154 -26.07 -3.28 -3.56
N ASP A 155 -26.53 -3.91 -2.46
CA ASP A 155 -27.96 -3.93 -2.06
C ASP A 155 -28.88 -4.30 -3.23
N ASP A 156 -28.48 -5.32 -4.04
CA ASP A 156 -29.13 -5.83 -5.25
C ASP A 156 -29.10 -4.90 -6.49
N GLU A 157 -28.48 -3.73 -6.41
CA GLU A 157 -28.28 -2.80 -7.50
C GLU A 157 -26.88 -2.97 -8.13
N VAL A 158 -26.83 -2.90 -9.49
CA VAL A 158 -25.56 -3.00 -10.23
C VAL A 158 -25.06 -1.61 -10.59
N TYR A 159 -23.79 -1.37 -10.28
CA TYR A 159 -23.04 -0.16 -10.59
C TYR A 159 -21.90 -0.48 -11.55
N GLU A 160 -21.80 0.25 -12.64
CA GLU A 160 -20.69 0.16 -13.59
C GLU A 160 -19.61 1.20 -13.30
N LEU A 161 -18.34 0.80 -13.41
CA LEU A 161 -17.23 1.73 -13.22
C LEU A 161 -16.91 2.46 -14.52
N ARG A 162 -17.02 3.77 -14.48
CA ARG A 162 -16.78 4.65 -15.63
C ARG A 162 -15.80 5.76 -15.29
N ALA A 163 -14.91 6.09 -16.23
CA ALA A 163 -14.15 7.32 -16.17
C ALA A 163 -15.12 8.51 -16.29
N GLY A 164 -14.85 9.60 -15.63
CA GLY A 164 -15.78 10.74 -15.65
C GLY A 164 -15.28 11.92 -14.85
N GLY A 165 -14.02 11.88 -14.49
CA GLY A 165 -13.38 12.91 -13.71
C GLY A 165 -12.07 13.38 -14.32
N ARG A 166 -11.18 13.76 -13.42
CA ARG A 166 -9.84 14.21 -13.73
C ARG A 166 -8.99 13.07 -14.29
N VAL A 167 -8.18 13.37 -15.29
CA VAL A 167 -7.03 12.56 -15.70
C VAL A 167 -5.77 13.36 -15.38
N GLU A 168 -4.82 12.72 -14.72
CA GLU A 168 -3.56 13.34 -14.28
C GLU A 168 -2.39 12.44 -14.61
N ILE A 169 -1.36 13.02 -15.25
CA ILE A 169 -0.09 12.36 -15.46
C ILE A 169 0.75 12.58 -14.20
N GLU A 170 0.81 11.58 -13.32
CA GLU A 170 1.59 11.64 -12.08
C GLU A 170 3.09 11.43 -12.35
N GLU A 171 3.44 10.58 -13.35
CA GLU A 171 4.79 10.38 -13.84
C GLU A 171 4.79 10.32 -15.38
N PRO A 172 5.59 11.15 -16.07
CA PRO A 172 5.46 11.32 -17.53
C PRO A 172 6.29 10.31 -18.36
N GLY A 173 7.17 9.51 -17.77
CA GLY A 173 8.14 8.70 -18.50
C GLY A 173 9.55 9.28 -18.42
N PRO A 174 10.54 8.75 -19.13
CA PRO A 174 10.44 7.79 -20.25
C PRO A 174 10.50 6.31 -19.86
N LEU A 175 10.91 5.94 -18.62
CA LEU A 175 10.98 4.54 -18.18
C LEU A 175 9.67 4.08 -17.52
N ARG A 176 9.08 4.94 -16.73
CA ARG A 176 7.82 4.69 -16.03
C ARG A 176 6.84 5.84 -16.21
N VAL A 177 5.62 5.49 -16.60
CA VAL A 177 4.46 6.38 -16.59
C VAL A 177 3.54 5.97 -15.45
N VAL A 178 2.97 6.97 -14.77
CA VAL A 178 1.82 6.78 -13.88
C VAL A 178 0.71 7.72 -14.32
N LEU A 179 -0.40 7.14 -14.75
CA LEU A 179 -1.60 7.87 -15.14
C LEU A 179 -2.70 7.62 -14.10
N ARG A 180 -3.16 8.69 -13.45
CA ARG A 180 -4.33 8.68 -12.57
C ARG A 180 -5.57 9.03 -13.37
N VAL A 181 -6.62 8.24 -13.19
CA VAL A 181 -7.96 8.44 -13.77
C VAL A 181 -8.98 8.42 -12.65
N ASP A 182 -9.66 9.54 -12.44
CA ASP A 182 -10.79 9.59 -11.51
C ASP A 182 -12.08 9.24 -12.26
N GLY A 183 -12.96 8.52 -11.58
CA GLY A 183 -14.22 8.05 -12.13
C GLY A 183 -15.25 7.76 -11.04
N LEU A 184 -16.33 7.13 -11.44
CA LEU A 184 -17.47 6.82 -10.60
C LEU A 184 -17.99 5.41 -10.87
N ALA A 185 -18.54 4.78 -9.85
CA ALA A 185 -19.45 3.65 -10.02
C ALA A 185 -20.86 4.23 -10.19
N LEU A 186 -21.47 4.01 -11.34
CA LEU A 186 -22.77 4.56 -11.74
C LEU A 186 -23.84 3.47 -11.72
N GLY A 187 -24.94 3.71 -11.02
CA GLY A 187 -26.13 2.87 -11.09
C GLY A 187 -26.79 2.88 -12.47
N SER A 188 -27.74 2.00 -12.70
CA SER A 188 -28.46 1.88 -13.99
C SER A 188 -29.23 3.16 -14.40
N ASP A 189 -29.57 4.01 -13.43
CA ASP A 189 -30.21 5.31 -13.61
C ASP A 189 -29.19 6.46 -13.76
N GLY A 190 -27.88 6.15 -13.73
CA GLY A 190 -26.80 7.13 -13.75
C GLY A 190 -26.46 7.77 -12.42
N THR A 191 -27.09 7.33 -11.33
CA THR A 191 -26.80 7.83 -9.98
C THR A 191 -25.41 7.39 -9.52
N PRO A 192 -24.53 8.32 -9.06
CA PRO A 192 -23.21 7.95 -8.55
C PRO A 192 -23.31 7.31 -7.16
N GLY A 193 -22.62 6.16 -6.98
CA GLY A 193 -22.57 5.43 -5.71
C GLY A 193 -21.21 5.50 -5.02
N PHE A 194 -20.16 5.21 -5.78
CA PHE A 194 -18.77 5.15 -5.27
C PHE A 194 -17.87 6.04 -6.11
N ASP A 195 -16.91 6.67 -5.47
CA ASP A 195 -15.77 7.21 -6.21
C ASP A 195 -14.87 6.05 -6.61
N ALA A 196 -14.37 6.11 -7.85
CA ALA A 196 -13.36 5.21 -8.36
C ALA A 196 -12.11 6.00 -8.72
N THR A 197 -10.95 5.53 -8.31
CA THR A 197 -9.66 6.07 -8.76
C THR A 197 -8.82 4.93 -9.29
N VAL A 198 -8.35 5.08 -10.52
CA VAL A 198 -7.45 4.12 -11.16
C VAL A 198 -6.09 4.78 -11.34
N ARG A 199 -5.02 4.11 -10.90
CA ARG A 199 -3.65 4.46 -11.24
C ARG A 199 -3.06 3.37 -12.10
N ILE A 200 -2.70 3.71 -13.34
CA ILE A 200 -2.10 2.79 -14.30
C ILE A 200 -0.61 3.07 -14.36
N TYR A 201 0.18 2.07 -14.00
CA TYR A 201 1.63 2.07 -14.09
C TYR A 201 2.02 1.30 -15.35
N ALA A 202 2.70 1.96 -16.25
CA ALA A 202 3.25 1.37 -17.47
C ALA A 202 4.74 1.64 -17.55
N TYR A 203 5.46 0.72 -18.18
CA TYR A 203 6.91 0.73 -18.18
C TYR A 203 7.46 0.56 -19.61
N SER A 204 8.63 1.14 -19.87
CA SER A 204 9.29 1.12 -21.15
C SER A 204 9.56 -0.30 -21.65
N GLY A 205 8.96 -0.67 -22.78
CA GLY A 205 9.16 -1.98 -23.41
C GLY A 205 8.68 -3.19 -22.62
N VAL A 206 7.92 -2.98 -21.53
CA VAL A 206 7.36 -4.04 -20.70
C VAL A 206 5.94 -4.38 -21.20
N PRO A 207 5.60 -5.68 -21.41
CA PRO A 207 4.33 -6.09 -22.01
C PRO A 207 3.20 -6.29 -20.99
N TRP A 208 3.16 -5.50 -19.94
CA TRP A 208 2.10 -5.53 -18.93
C TRP A 208 1.97 -4.18 -18.22
N VAL A 209 0.83 -3.97 -17.61
CA VAL A 209 0.56 -2.82 -16.77
C VAL A 209 0.12 -3.26 -15.38
N ARG A 210 0.49 -2.43 -14.39
CA ARG A 210 0.01 -2.54 -13.03
C ARG A 210 -1.06 -1.49 -12.79
N ILE A 211 -2.16 -1.90 -12.20
CA ILE A 211 -3.34 -1.08 -11.98
C ILE A 211 -3.68 -1.12 -10.49
N TYR A 212 -3.69 0.04 -9.85
CA TYR A 212 -4.32 0.19 -8.55
C TYR A 212 -5.73 0.75 -8.75
N LEU A 213 -6.72 -0.08 -8.49
CA LEU A 213 -8.14 0.29 -8.54
C LEU A 213 -8.64 0.51 -7.13
N THR A 214 -8.91 1.76 -6.79
CA THR A 214 -9.42 2.19 -5.48
C THR A 214 -10.88 2.59 -5.61
N LEU A 215 -11.73 2.03 -4.75
CA LEU A 215 -13.12 2.44 -4.60
C LEU A 215 -13.33 3.06 -3.23
N THR A 216 -14.13 4.12 -3.15
CA THR A 216 -14.52 4.78 -1.91
C THR A 216 -16.03 4.86 -1.84
N ASN A 217 -16.62 4.31 -0.77
CA ASN A 217 -18.06 4.39 -0.56
C ASN A 217 -18.46 5.83 -0.19
N ARG A 218 -19.30 6.46 -1.06
CA ARG A 218 -19.85 7.81 -0.87
C ARG A 218 -21.36 7.81 -0.69
N LEU A 219 -22.00 6.65 -0.69
CA LEU A 219 -23.44 6.55 -0.48
C LEU A 219 -23.82 7.11 0.89
N ARG A 220 -24.87 7.94 0.91
CA ARG A 220 -25.33 8.63 2.12
C ARG A 220 -26.12 7.71 3.07
N ARG A 221 -25.51 6.56 3.38
CA ARG A 221 -26.00 5.56 4.33
C ARG A 221 -24.83 5.20 5.25
N PRO A 222 -25.06 4.76 6.48
CA PRO A 222 -23.99 4.34 7.39
C PRO A 222 -23.09 3.26 6.77
N PHE A 223 -23.72 2.29 6.12
CA PHE A 223 -23.07 1.24 5.32
C PHE A 223 -24.02 0.73 4.24
N VAL A 224 -23.48 -0.02 3.33
CA VAL A 224 -24.18 -0.78 2.29
C VAL A 224 -23.64 -2.22 2.28
N HIS A 225 -24.33 -3.14 1.63
CA HIS A 225 -23.88 -4.53 1.51
C HIS A 225 -23.28 -4.76 0.13
N LEU A 226 -21.97 -4.96 0.10
CA LEU A 226 -21.29 -5.43 -1.12
C LEU A 226 -21.60 -6.91 -1.29
N GLN A 227 -22.17 -7.27 -2.42
CA GLN A 227 -22.51 -8.62 -2.79
C GLN A 227 -21.54 -9.18 -3.85
N GLU A 228 -21.07 -8.35 -4.77
CA GLU A 228 -20.10 -8.73 -5.79
C GLU A 228 -19.29 -7.52 -6.25
N PHE A 229 -18.02 -7.73 -6.55
CA PHE A 229 -17.18 -6.78 -7.26
C PHE A 229 -16.33 -7.51 -8.27
N LYS A 230 -16.52 -7.24 -9.56
CA LYS A 230 -15.86 -8.00 -10.62
C LYS A 230 -15.31 -7.13 -11.75
N ILE A 231 -14.32 -7.71 -12.43
CA ILE A 231 -13.73 -7.23 -13.68
C ILE A 231 -13.81 -8.35 -14.70
N ASN A 232 -14.40 -8.06 -15.84
CA ASN A 232 -14.46 -8.98 -16.98
C ASN A 232 -13.41 -8.56 -18.00
N LEU A 233 -12.69 -9.53 -18.55
CA LEU A 233 -11.73 -9.37 -19.63
C LEU A 233 -12.12 -10.29 -20.79
N ARG A 234 -12.34 -9.70 -21.96
CA ARG A 234 -12.65 -10.38 -23.22
C ARG A 234 -11.67 -9.93 -24.30
N PRO A 235 -10.54 -10.61 -24.43
CA PRO A 235 -9.57 -10.30 -25.49
C PRO A 235 -10.09 -10.75 -26.86
N ASP A 236 -9.57 -10.13 -27.91
CA ASP A 236 -9.80 -10.58 -29.29
C ASP A 236 -8.82 -11.72 -29.61
N LEU A 237 -9.35 -12.93 -29.74
CA LEU A 237 -8.60 -14.18 -29.86
C LEU A 237 -8.96 -14.92 -31.14
N GLY A 238 -7.95 -15.57 -31.73
CA GLY A 238 -8.14 -16.47 -32.84
C GLY A 238 -8.87 -17.78 -32.46
N PRO A 239 -9.32 -18.56 -33.46
CA PRO A 239 -10.09 -19.80 -33.24
C PRO A 239 -9.28 -20.90 -32.55
N GLU A 240 -7.96 -20.87 -32.64
CA GLU A 240 -7.04 -21.84 -32.03
C GLU A 240 -6.50 -21.41 -30.67
N ALA A 241 -7.01 -20.31 -30.13
CA ALA A 241 -6.56 -19.81 -28.83
C ALA A 241 -6.91 -20.78 -27.70
N GLU A 242 -5.95 -20.94 -26.79
CA GLU A 242 -6.09 -21.70 -25.56
C GLU A 242 -6.26 -20.75 -24.37
N ALA A 243 -7.04 -21.18 -23.38
CA ALA A 243 -7.22 -20.46 -22.14
C ALA A 243 -6.93 -21.38 -20.95
N PHE A 244 -6.18 -20.89 -19.98
CA PHE A 244 -5.88 -21.64 -18.78
C PHE A 244 -5.77 -20.78 -17.52
N LEU A 245 -6.06 -21.42 -16.39
CA LEU A 245 -5.99 -20.81 -15.08
C LEU A 245 -4.64 -21.16 -14.44
N ALA A 246 -3.84 -20.16 -14.13
CA ALA A 246 -2.62 -20.34 -13.38
C ALA A 246 -2.90 -20.25 -11.88
N SER A 247 -2.68 -21.34 -11.18
CA SER A 247 -2.74 -21.38 -9.72
C SER A 247 -1.78 -22.44 -9.21
N SER A 248 -1.20 -22.22 -8.04
CA SER A 248 -0.41 -23.21 -7.32
C SER A 248 -1.21 -23.67 -6.09
N VAL A 249 -1.60 -24.93 -6.05
CA VAL A 249 -2.45 -25.48 -5.01
C VAL A 249 -1.73 -26.51 -4.13
N ASP A 250 -0.45 -26.78 -4.37
CA ASP A 250 0.32 -27.76 -3.58
C ASP A 250 1.24 -27.08 -2.56
N VAL A 251 1.06 -27.47 -1.32
CA VAL A 251 1.63 -26.86 -0.11
C VAL A 251 2.71 -27.72 0.56
N GLY A 252 2.97 -28.86 0.01
CA GLY A 252 3.93 -29.80 0.57
C GLY A 252 5.37 -29.55 0.10
N ASN A 253 6.20 -28.85 0.87
CA ASN A 253 7.64 -28.71 0.70
C ASN A 253 8.23 -27.51 -0.03
N HIS A 254 7.71 -26.31 0.13
CA HIS A 254 8.35 -25.06 -0.38
C HIS A 254 8.76 -25.05 -1.87
N LYS A 255 8.25 -25.98 -2.65
CA LYS A 255 8.42 -25.99 -4.10
C LYS A 255 7.08 -25.57 -4.69
N SER A 256 7.10 -24.52 -5.45
CA SER A 256 6.02 -24.12 -6.32
C SER A 256 5.72 -25.25 -7.31
N HIS A 257 4.87 -26.19 -6.93
CA HIS A 257 4.30 -27.12 -7.90
C HIS A 257 3.10 -26.42 -8.53
N VAL A 258 3.26 -26.14 -9.76
CA VAL A 258 2.18 -25.70 -10.59
C VAL A 258 1.45 -26.98 -11.01
N ASP A 259 0.26 -27.18 -10.47
CA ASP A 259 -0.63 -28.21 -10.98
C ASP A 259 -0.95 -27.90 -12.43
N GLU A 260 -0.82 -28.93 -13.28
CA GLU A 260 -1.19 -28.85 -14.67
C GLU A 260 -2.61 -28.29 -14.78
N LEU A 261 -2.70 -27.20 -15.51
CA LEU A 261 -4.00 -26.66 -15.88
C LEU A 261 -4.64 -27.62 -16.86
N VAL A 262 -5.71 -28.15 -16.42
CA VAL A 262 -6.46 -29.06 -17.24
C VAL A 262 -7.19 -28.28 -18.32
N ASP A 263 -7.14 -28.76 -19.55
CA ASP A 263 -7.96 -28.27 -20.64
C ASP A 263 -9.41 -28.25 -20.20
N GLY A 264 -10.01 -27.09 -20.12
CA GLY A 264 -11.39 -26.90 -19.68
C GLY A 264 -11.60 -25.64 -18.87
N PHE A 265 -12.77 -25.15 -18.92
CA PHE A 265 -13.23 -23.96 -18.24
C PHE A 265 -13.31 -24.22 -16.74
N ARG A 266 -12.60 -23.44 -15.91
CA ARG A 266 -12.60 -23.63 -14.46
C ARG A 266 -12.67 -22.30 -13.73
N SER A 267 -13.25 -22.33 -12.54
CA SER A 267 -13.14 -21.23 -11.60
C SER A 267 -12.34 -21.66 -10.37
N LEU A 268 -11.46 -20.78 -9.91
CA LEU A 268 -10.82 -20.86 -8.61
C LEU A 268 -11.53 -19.88 -7.67
N GLN A 269 -12.24 -20.41 -6.69
CA GLN A 269 -12.85 -19.66 -5.62
C GLN A 269 -11.98 -19.76 -4.37
N VAL A 270 -11.77 -18.65 -3.70
CA VAL A 270 -11.05 -18.58 -2.43
C VAL A 270 -11.97 -17.97 -1.39
N GLY A 271 -12.28 -18.73 -0.39
CA GLY A 271 -13.08 -18.31 0.75
C GLY A 271 -12.34 -18.49 2.05
N LEU A 272 -13.07 -18.29 3.13
CA LEU A 272 -12.60 -18.52 4.48
C LEU A 272 -13.49 -19.60 5.08
N VAL A 273 -12.90 -20.63 5.67
CA VAL A 273 -13.62 -21.66 6.41
C VAL A 273 -13.63 -21.29 7.87
N ASP A 274 -14.79 -21.34 8.50
CA ASP A 274 -14.89 -21.21 9.94
C ASP A 274 -14.09 -22.32 10.62
N MET A 275 -13.09 -21.96 11.40
CA MET A 275 -12.38 -22.88 12.27
C MET A 275 -13.00 -22.80 13.66
N GLU A 276 -13.47 -23.95 14.18
CA GLU A 276 -13.87 -24.07 15.57
C GLU A 276 -12.63 -23.95 16.46
N PHE A 277 -12.53 -22.87 17.20
CA PHE A 277 -11.57 -22.73 18.27
C PHE A 277 -12.28 -22.90 19.61
N PRO A 278 -11.60 -23.43 20.64
CA PRO A 278 -12.18 -23.49 21.98
C PRO A 278 -12.63 -22.10 22.41
N ALA A 279 -13.86 -22.02 22.92
CA ALA A 279 -14.46 -20.77 23.35
C ALA A 279 -13.53 -20.08 24.36
N TRP A 280 -13.20 -18.81 24.09
CA TRP A 280 -12.54 -17.97 25.05
C TRP A 280 -13.56 -17.56 26.13
N GLU A 281 -13.26 -17.83 27.39
CA GLU A 281 -14.11 -17.36 28.48
C GLU A 281 -13.92 -15.85 28.64
N PRO A 282 -15.00 -15.02 28.55
CA PRO A 282 -14.91 -13.59 28.76
C PRO A 282 -14.46 -13.29 30.19
N ALA A 283 -13.66 -12.25 30.35
CA ALA A 283 -13.33 -11.73 31.66
C ALA A 283 -14.62 -11.26 32.37
N VAL A 284 -14.80 -11.69 33.62
CA VAL A 284 -15.98 -11.42 34.41
C VAL A 284 -16.29 -9.93 34.45
N GLY A 285 -17.45 -9.51 33.90
CA GLY A 285 -18.01 -8.16 34.02
C GLY A 285 -18.35 -7.40 32.73
N GLU A 286 -18.28 -8.03 31.54
CA GLU A 286 -18.70 -7.38 30.29
C GLU A 286 -19.99 -8.01 29.75
N ASP A 287 -21.06 -7.22 29.71
CA ASP A 287 -22.44 -7.66 29.36
C ASP A 287 -22.65 -7.85 27.83
N GLU A 288 -21.66 -7.62 26.98
CA GLU A 288 -21.72 -7.89 25.56
C GLU A 288 -20.53 -8.75 25.14
N THR A 289 -20.79 -10.01 24.79
CA THR A 289 -19.84 -10.85 24.06
C THR A 289 -19.72 -10.31 22.65
N PRO A 290 -18.59 -9.67 22.27
CA PRO A 290 -18.38 -9.30 20.88
C PRO A 290 -18.40 -10.57 20.02
N GLU A 291 -19.04 -10.53 18.85
CA GLU A 291 -18.82 -11.55 17.86
C GLU A 291 -17.29 -11.70 17.69
N GLN A 292 -16.76 -12.85 18.11
CA GLN A 292 -15.38 -13.15 17.86
C GLN A 292 -15.20 -13.13 16.33
N PRO A 293 -14.17 -12.48 15.80
CA PRO A 293 -13.87 -12.64 14.40
C PRO A 293 -13.69 -14.13 14.18
N ARG A 294 -14.49 -14.67 13.29
CA ARG A 294 -14.39 -16.07 12.91
C ARG A 294 -12.97 -16.28 12.44
N ARG A 295 -12.19 -17.05 13.18
CA ARG A 295 -10.87 -17.45 12.72
C ARG A 295 -11.08 -18.34 11.51
N ALA A 296 -10.71 -17.82 10.37
CA ALA A 296 -10.99 -18.48 9.12
C ALA A 296 -9.66 -18.86 8.46
N ALA A 297 -9.45 -20.12 8.19
CA ALA A 297 -8.37 -20.55 7.32
C ALA A 297 -8.76 -20.29 5.86
N PRO A 298 -7.84 -19.84 5.00
CA PRO A 298 -8.13 -19.76 3.59
C PRO A 298 -8.47 -21.15 3.06
N ASN A 299 -9.62 -21.24 2.42
CA ASN A 299 -10.07 -22.43 1.73
C ASN A 299 -10.14 -22.13 0.23
N TYR A 300 -9.89 -23.14 -0.58
CA TYR A 300 -10.06 -23.03 -2.02
C TYR A 300 -11.01 -24.09 -2.56
N GLU A 301 -11.72 -23.72 -3.60
CA GLU A 301 -12.47 -24.63 -4.45
C GLU A 301 -12.08 -24.38 -5.91
N LEU A 302 -11.49 -25.39 -6.52
CA LEU A 302 -11.24 -25.41 -7.96
C LEU A 302 -12.40 -26.17 -8.62
N ARG A 303 -13.26 -25.44 -9.30
CA ARG A 303 -14.47 -25.97 -9.92
C ARG A 303 -14.25 -26.22 -11.40
N PRO A 304 -14.62 -27.40 -11.92
CA PRO A 304 -14.65 -27.65 -13.35
C PRO A 304 -15.71 -26.76 -14.01
N ALA A 305 -15.64 -26.61 -15.35
CA ALA A 305 -16.71 -26.01 -16.12
C ALA A 305 -18.02 -26.80 -15.96
N ALA A 306 -19.15 -26.13 -16.09
CA ALA A 306 -20.46 -26.73 -15.87
C ALA A 306 -20.77 -27.90 -16.84
N ASP A 307 -20.11 -27.96 -17.98
CA ASP A 307 -20.20 -28.98 -19.02
C ASP A 307 -19.10 -30.06 -18.93
N ASP A 308 -18.09 -29.86 -18.05
CA ASP A 308 -17.04 -30.86 -17.80
C ASP A 308 -17.49 -31.89 -16.77
N THR A 309 -18.02 -33.01 -17.28
CA THR A 309 -18.49 -34.12 -16.45
C THR A 309 -17.38 -35.08 -15.99
N GLN A 310 -16.12 -34.84 -16.40
CA GLN A 310 -14.99 -35.73 -16.09
C GLN A 310 -14.06 -35.15 -15.01
N SER A 311 -14.07 -33.87 -14.79
CA SER A 311 -13.26 -33.25 -13.78
C SER A 311 -13.98 -33.17 -12.44
N GLU A 312 -13.28 -33.52 -11.35
CA GLU A 312 -13.81 -33.47 -10.00
C GLU A 312 -13.53 -32.12 -9.34
N LEU A 313 -14.46 -31.70 -8.49
CA LEU A 313 -14.23 -30.56 -7.59
C LEU A 313 -13.02 -30.85 -6.70
N ARG A 314 -12.03 -29.95 -6.70
CA ARG A 314 -10.91 -30.00 -5.76
C ARG A 314 -11.06 -28.91 -4.73
N SER A 315 -10.98 -29.27 -3.47
CA SER A 315 -11.05 -28.32 -2.36
C SER A 315 -10.06 -28.67 -1.27
N GLY A 316 -9.64 -27.66 -0.50
CA GLY A 316 -8.75 -27.87 0.62
C GLY A 316 -8.45 -26.57 1.39
N ALA A 317 -7.98 -26.71 2.61
CA ALA A 317 -7.39 -25.62 3.35
C ALA A 317 -5.99 -25.36 2.80
N ASN A 318 -5.67 -24.10 2.49
CA ASN A 318 -4.36 -23.72 2.01
C ASN A 318 -3.66 -22.83 3.03
N TRP A 319 -2.55 -23.33 3.55
CA TRP A 319 -1.67 -22.60 4.45
C TRP A 319 -0.50 -21.95 3.71
N CYS A 320 -0.45 -22.08 2.37
CA CYS A 320 0.60 -21.49 1.55
C CYS A 320 0.19 -20.12 1.04
N HIS A 321 1.01 -19.15 1.38
CA HIS A 321 0.76 -17.72 1.15
C HIS A 321 1.09 -17.25 -0.27
N LEU A 322 1.42 -18.17 -1.18
CA LEU A 322 1.99 -17.85 -2.49
C LEU A 322 1.19 -18.39 -3.66
N VAL A 323 -0.14 -18.41 -3.57
CA VAL A 323 -0.94 -18.90 -4.67
C VAL A 323 -1.34 -17.76 -5.61
N PRO A 324 -0.66 -17.61 -6.73
CA PRO A 324 -1.14 -16.71 -7.77
C PRO A 324 -2.44 -17.25 -8.32
N ALA A 325 -3.37 -16.38 -8.63
CA ALA A 325 -4.55 -16.69 -9.44
C ALA A 325 -4.51 -15.78 -10.66
N ALA A 326 -4.21 -16.39 -11.80
CA ALA A 326 -4.13 -15.67 -13.07
C ALA A 326 -4.93 -16.41 -14.15
N ALA A 327 -5.71 -15.64 -14.90
CA ALA A 327 -6.29 -16.10 -16.16
C ALA A 327 -5.31 -15.80 -17.29
N ILE A 328 -5.02 -16.78 -18.13
CA ILE A 328 -4.04 -16.69 -19.21
C ILE A 328 -4.65 -17.20 -20.50
N PHE A 329 -4.54 -16.40 -21.55
CA PHE A 329 -4.93 -16.74 -22.93
C PHE A 329 -3.66 -16.81 -23.78
N VAL A 330 -3.55 -17.85 -24.56
CA VAL A 330 -2.45 -18.04 -25.52
C VAL A 330 -3.04 -18.18 -26.93
N ASP A 331 -2.60 -17.33 -27.84
CA ASP A 331 -3.04 -17.27 -29.22
C ASP A 331 -1.80 -17.18 -30.13
N GLY A 332 -1.29 -18.32 -30.57
CA GLY A 332 -0.01 -18.42 -31.26
C GLY A 332 1.15 -18.02 -30.34
N SER A 333 1.86 -16.94 -30.69
CA SER A 333 2.94 -16.36 -29.85
C SER A 333 2.44 -15.34 -28.83
N ARG A 334 1.19 -14.89 -28.96
CA ARG A 334 0.57 -13.90 -28.08
C ARG A 334 0.11 -14.52 -26.77
N ARG A 335 0.37 -13.83 -25.68
CA ARG A 335 -0.13 -14.16 -24.35
C ARG A 335 -0.83 -12.97 -23.74
N ILE A 336 -2.11 -13.10 -23.39
CA ILE A 336 -2.89 -12.11 -22.66
C ILE A 336 -3.19 -12.68 -21.27
N SER A 337 -3.01 -11.89 -20.21
CA SER A 337 -3.22 -12.37 -18.86
C SER A 337 -3.88 -11.32 -17.96
N MET A 338 -4.60 -11.78 -16.95
CA MET A 338 -5.15 -10.95 -15.88
C MET A 338 -4.96 -11.65 -14.55
N GLN A 339 -4.45 -10.91 -13.56
CA GLN A 339 -4.32 -11.39 -12.19
C GLN A 339 -4.50 -10.28 -11.17
N CYS A 340 -4.82 -10.67 -9.94
CA CYS A 340 -4.88 -9.76 -8.79
C CYS A 340 -3.83 -10.20 -7.78
N ARG A 341 -2.94 -9.29 -7.41
CA ARG A 341 -1.97 -9.55 -6.35
C ARG A 341 -2.68 -9.65 -4.99
N ARG A 342 -2.13 -10.43 -4.08
CA ARG A 342 -2.73 -10.69 -2.76
C ARG A 342 -4.14 -11.33 -2.88
N PHE A 343 -4.31 -12.20 -3.88
CA PHE A 343 -5.60 -12.82 -4.21
C PHE A 343 -6.19 -13.57 -3.00
N TRP A 344 -5.40 -14.40 -2.35
CA TRP A 344 -5.83 -15.21 -1.20
C TRP A 344 -6.05 -14.38 0.05
N HIS A 345 -5.18 -13.42 0.30
CA HIS A 345 -5.18 -12.61 1.51
C HIS A 345 -6.43 -11.74 1.65
N GLN A 346 -7.01 -11.36 0.54
CA GLN A 346 -8.19 -10.48 0.49
C GLN A 346 -9.45 -11.24 0.03
N ALA A 347 -9.58 -12.50 0.47
CA ALA A 347 -10.77 -13.32 0.22
C ALA A 347 -12.06 -12.61 0.75
N PRO A 348 -13.24 -12.95 0.21
CA PRO A 348 -13.53 -13.97 -0.79
C PRO A 348 -13.30 -13.47 -2.21
N LYS A 349 -12.54 -14.20 -3.02
CA LYS A 349 -12.25 -13.87 -4.41
C LYS A 349 -12.52 -15.06 -5.34
N GLU A 350 -12.69 -14.76 -6.62
CA GLU A 350 -12.82 -15.77 -7.64
C GLU A 350 -12.09 -15.35 -8.91
N MET A 351 -11.42 -16.30 -9.54
CA MET A 351 -10.96 -16.20 -10.92
C MET A 351 -11.71 -17.26 -11.73
N ALA A 352 -12.59 -16.81 -12.59
CA ALA A 352 -13.31 -17.68 -13.52
C ALA A 352 -12.81 -17.45 -14.94
N LEU A 353 -12.76 -18.53 -15.73
CA LEU A 353 -12.20 -18.54 -17.06
C LEU A 353 -13.10 -19.30 -18.02
N SER A 354 -13.34 -18.72 -19.18
CA SER A 354 -13.89 -19.38 -20.36
C SER A 354 -12.87 -19.27 -21.51
N ARG A 355 -13.17 -19.89 -22.64
CA ARG A 355 -12.28 -19.86 -23.81
C ARG A 355 -11.94 -18.44 -24.28
N ASP A 356 -12.88 -17.53 -24.16
CA ASP A 356 -12.85 -16.18 -24.75
C ASP A 356 -13.01 -15.06 -23.71
N ALA A 357 -13.14 -15.42 -22.43
CA ALA A 357 -13.32 -14.45 -21.37
C ALA A 357 -12.74 -14.91 -20.02
N ALA A 358 -12.26 -13.96 -19.24
CA ALA A 358 -11.91 -14.14 -17.83
C ALA A 358 -12.72 -13.18 -16.96
N GLN A 359 -13.13 -13.66 -15.79
CA GLN A 359 -13.75 -12.85 -14.74
C GLN A 359 -12.91 -12.93 -13.49
N LEU A 360 -12.43 -11.80 -13.05
CA LEU A 360 -11.80 -11.62 -11.73
C LEU A 360 -12.84 -11.03 -10.79
N SER A 361 -13.36 -11.81 -9.85
CA SER A 361 -14.20 -11.31 -8.77
C SER A 361 -13.30 -10.89 -7.61
N LEU A 362 -13.19 -9.59 -7.40
CA LEU A 362 -12.47 -8.99 -6.27
C LEU A 362 -13.25 -9.14 -4.96
N TYR A 363 -14.57 -9.37 -5.06
CA TYR A 363 -15.43 -9.91 -4.03
C TYR A 363 -16.39 -10.91 -4.71
N GLY A 364 -16.31 -12.18 -4.33
CA GLY A 364 -17.07 -13.25 -5.00
C GLY A 364 -18.56 -13.20 -4.69
N GLY A 365 -19.40 -13.20 -5.72
CA GLY A 365 -20.87 -13.14 -5.60
C GLY A 365 -21.52 -14.36 -4.95
N TRP A 366 -20.76 -15.40 -4.67
CA TRP A 366 -21.15 -16.60 -3.93
C TRP A 366 -20.96 -16.47 -2.42
N ALA A 367 -20.21 -15.45 -1.96
CA ALA A 367 -19.95 -15.21 -0.55
C ALA A 367 -21.09 -14.42 0.11
N GLU A 368 -21.14 -14.48 1.44
CA GLU A 368 -22.05 -13.64 2.22
C GLU A 368 -21.73 -12.16 1.98
N PRO A 369 -22.74 -11.29 1.83
CA PRO A 369 -22.52 -9.87 1.64
C PRO A 369 -21.74 -9.25 2.80
N VAL A 370 -20.83 -8.31 2.49
CA VAL A 370 -20.05 -7.60 3.51
C VAL A 370 -20.50 -6.15 3.66
N GLU A 371 -20.57 -5.66 4.90
CA GLU A 371 -20.87 -4.26 5.20
C GLU A 371 -19.71 -3.36 4.72
N TRP A 372 -19.99 -2.47 3.77
CA TRP A 372 -19.04 -1.44 3.34
C TRP A 372 -19.47 -0.08 3.88
N TYR A 373 -18.78 0.38 4.91
CA TYR A 373 -19.11 1.61 5.60
C TYR A 373 -18.79 2.85 4.76
N ARG A 374 -19.59 3.92 4.94
CA ARG A 374 -19.36 5.19 4.28
C ARG A 374 -17.97 5.73 4.60
N GLY A 375 -17.29 6.26 3.58
CA GLY A 375 -15.94 6.80 3.68
C GLY A 375 -14.84 5.76 3.87
N VAL A 376 -15.15 4.46 3.82
CA VAL A 376 -14.14 3.41 3.71
C VAL A 376 -13.75 3.27 2.25
N ALA A 377 -12.46 3.19 1.99
CA ALA A 377 -11.93 2.84 0.69
C ALA A 377 -11.39 1.41 0.67
N LYS A 378 -11.21 0.88 -0.55
CA LYS A 378 -10.53 -0.39 -0.80
C LYS A 378 -9.79 -0.32 -2.12
N THR A 379 -8.51 -0.66 -2.08
CA THR A 379 -7.63 -0.74 -3.26
C THR A 379 -7.29 -2.19 -3.57
N HIS A 380 -7.33 -2.53 -4.86
CA HIS A 380 -6.84 -3.79 -5.41
C HIS A 380 -5.74 -3.52 -6.42
N GLU A 381 -4.68 -4.32 -6.37
CA GLU A 381 -3.59 -4.31 -7.34
C GLU A 381 -3.85 -5.39 -8.38
N ILE A 382 -4.01 -4.96 -9.63
CA ILE A 382 -4.36 -5.82 -10.77
C ILE A 382 -3.25 -5.70 -11.81
N ILE A 383 -2.87 -6.81 -12.39
CA ILE A 383 -1.89 -6.87 -13.46
C ILE A 383 -2.60 -7.37 -14.72
N ILE A 384 -2.42 -6.66 -15.83
CA ILE A 384 -2.89 -7.09 -17.14
C ILE A 384 -1.68 -7.15 -18.07
N GLY A 385 -1.43 -8.35 -18.59
CA GLY A 385 -0.35 -8.65 -19.50
C GLY A 385 -0.85 -8.77 -20.94
N PHE A 386 -0.02 -8.37 -21.91
CA PHE A 386 -0.29 -8.43 -23.35
C PHE A 386 1.03 -8.57 -24.13
N ASP A 387 1.60 -9.76 -24.10
CA ASP A 387 2.90 -10.08 -24.68
C ASP A 387 2.72 -10.81 -26.01
N GLU A 388 3.25 -10.22 -27.08
CA GLU A 388 3.16 -10.77 -28.44
C GLU A 388 4.23 -11.86 -28.73
N GLU A 389 5.27 -11.91 -27.91
CA GLU A 389 6.44 -12.77 -28.11
C GLU A 389 6.61 -13.82 -27.01
N ALA A 390 5.67 -13.92 -26.08
CA ALA A 390 5.78 -14.77 -24.91
C ALA A 390 5.80 -16.26 -25.25
N GLY A 391 5.23 -16.66 -26.39
CA GLY A 391 5.07 -18.07 -26.75
C GLY A 391 4.05 -18.81 -25.86
N ALA A 392 3.92 -20.11 -26.12
CA ALA A 392 2.97 -20.99 -25.45
C ALA A 392 3.58 -21.73 -24.24
N ASP A 393 4.75 -21.31 -23.73
CA ASP A 393 5.37 -21.97 -22.57
C ASP A 393 4.54 -21.71 -21.30
N ARG A 394 3.86 -22.75 -20.84
CA ARG A 394 3.02 -22.72 -19.65
C ARG A 394 3.83 -22.49 -18.37
N GLN A 395 5.06 -23.03 -18.30
CA GLN A 395 5.93 -22.85 -17.12
C GLN A 395 6.40 -21.40 -16.99
N GLU A 396 6.72 -20.74 -18.09
CA GLU A 396 7.04 -19.32 -18.10
C GLU A 396 5.85 -18.46 -17.67
N ALA A 397 4.63 -18.80 -18.14
CA ALA A 397 3.41 -18.11 -17.75
C ALA A 397 3.13 -18.21 -16.25
N LEU A 398 3.43 -19.34 -15.65
CA LEU A 398 3.28 -19.57 -14.22
C LEU A 398 4.33 -18.86 -13.39
N ALA A 399 5.59 -18.91 -13.83
CA ALA A 399 6.69 -18.13 -13.22
C ALA A 399 6.38 -16.62 -13.24
N PHE A 400 5.80 -16.15 -14.35
CA PHE A 400 5.35 -14.77 -14.48
C PHE A 400 4.26 -14.42 -13.44
N ALA A 401 3.23 -15.26 -13.29
CA ALA A 401 2.16 -15.05 -12.32
C ALA A 401 2.70 -15.08 -10.87
N ALA A 402 3.53 -16.06 -10.53
CA ALA A 402 4.17 -16.14 -9.22
C ALA A 402 5.07 -14.93 -8.94
N GLY A 403 5.75 -14.44 -9.97
CA GLY A 403 6.62 -13.26 -9.91
C GLY A 403 5.92 -11.98 -9.48
N PHE A 404 4.64 -11.82 -9.77
CA PHE A 404 3.87 -10.68 -9.29
C PHE A 404 3.37 -10.82 -7.86
N GLU A 405 3.12 -12.03 -7.41
CA GLU A 405 2.74 -12.26 -6.01
C GLU A 405 3.90 -11.94 -5.07
N LYS A 406 5.12 -12.41 -5.41
CA LYS A 406 6.36 -12.11 -4.69
C LYS A 406 7.26 -11.19 -5.52
N GLN A 407 7.28 -9.93 -5.16
CA GLN A 407 8.05 -8.92 -5.88
C GLN A 407 9.49 -8.82 -5.34
N PRO A 408 10.46 -8.54 -6.21
CA PRO A 408 11.82 -8.22 -5.80
C PRO A 408 11.87 -6.99 -4.92
N ALA A 409 12.68 -7.05 -3.88
CA ALA A 409 12.93 -5.93 -3.00
C ALA A 409 14.19 -5.17 -3.44
N VAL A 410 14.05 -3.87 -3.71
CA VAL A 410 15.18 -2.97 -3.97
C VAL A 410 15.56 -2.24 -2.69
N GLN A 411 16.85 -2.14 -2.42
CA GLN A 411 17.36 -1.51 -1.21
C GLN A 411 18.71 -0.80 -1.43
N VAL A 412 19.02 0.14 -0.56
CA VAL A 412 20.34 0.77 -0.48
C VAL A 412 21.26 -0.14 0.32
N GLU A 413 22.32 -0.63 -0.31
CA GLU A 413 23.35 -1.48 0.32
C GLU A 413 24.42 -0.66 1.04
N THR A 414 24.66 0.58 0.62
CA THR A 414 25.63 1.45 1.26
C THR A 414 25.28 1.65 2.72
N ARG A 415 26.06 1.03 3.57
CA ARG A 415 25.79 0.91 5.00
C ARG A 415 25.58 2.27 5.65
N ASN A 416 24.46 2.38 6.35
CA ASN A 416 24.04 3.58 7.08
C ASN A 416 23.71 4.83 6.23
N TRP A 417 23.83 4.80 4.90
CA TRP A 417 23.53 5.97 4.06
C TRP A 417 22.18 6.62 4.42
N ILE A 418 21.12 5.80 4.46
CA ILE A 418 19.77 6.30 4.72
C ILE A 418 19.67 6.93 6.11
N VAL A 419 20.28 6.30 7.12
CA VAL A 419 20.29 6.81 8.51
C VAL A 419 21.07 8.13 8.60
N ASP A 420 22.22 8.17 7.95
CA ASP A 420 23.14 9.31 8.02
C ASP A 420 22.69 10.50 7.16
N SER A 421 21.76 10.28 6.24
CA SER A 421 21.16 11.35 5.42
C SER A 421 20.43 12.41 6.26
N GLY A 422 19.95 12.04 7.46
CA GLY A 422 19.12 12.90 8.28
C GLY A 422 17.69 13.11 7.74
N ALA A 423 17.34 12.57 6.57
CA ALA A 423 16.04 12.79 5.94
C ALA A 423 14.86 12.18 6.72
N PHE A 424 15.12 11.24 7.59
CA PHE A 424 14.14 10.63 8.51
C PHE A 424 14.09 11.30 9.89
N GLY A 425 14.88 12.35 10.11
CA GLY A 425 15.18 12.89 11.43
C GLY A 425 16.19 12.00 12.17
N SER A 426 16.19 12.11 13.50
CA SER A 426 17.12 11.35 14.34
C SER A 426 16.68 9.89 14.48
N ILE A 427 17.38 9.00 13.82
CA ILE A 427 17.25 7.54 14.00
C ILE A 427 18.62 6.92 14.33
N PHE A 428 18.61 5.87 15.16
CA PHE A 428 19.84 5.20 15.55
C PHE A 428 20.24 4.15 14.52
N ARG A 429 21.54 4.07 14.22
CA ARG A 429 22.11 2.99 13.41
C ARG A 429 21.85 1.63 14.07
N TYR A 430 21.74 0.58 13.27
CA TYR A 430 21.66 -0.79 13.77
C TYR A 430 22.99 -1.18 14.45
N GLN A 431 22.98 -1.51 15.76
CA GLN A 431 24.17 -1.78 16.55
C GLN A 431 23.98 -3.01 17.46
N PRO A 432 23.81 -4.22 16.90
CA PRO A 432 23.53 -5.41 17.68
C PRO A 432 24.67 -5.80 18.65
N GLU A 433 25.91 -5.43 18.37
CA GLU A 433 27.04 -5.69 19.23
C GLU A 433 27.00 -4.86 20.53
N SER A 434 26.58 -3.57 20.40
CA SER A 434 26.52 -2.65 21.53
C SER A 434 25.21 -2.72 22.32
N TYR A 435 24.09 -2.98 21.62
CA TYR A 435 22.74 -2.91 22.17
C TYR A 435 21.92 -4.18 21.88
N ARG A 436 22.53 -5.34 22.08
CA ARG A 436 21.97 -6.67 21.71
C ARG A 436 20.52 -6.89 22.15
N TRP A 437 20.19 -6.55 23.41
CA TRP A 437 18.83 -6.74 23.92
C TRP A 437 17.83 -5.79 23.30
N TRP A 438 18.22 -4.54 23.09
CA TRP A 438 17.37 -3.55 22.46
C TRP A 438 17.08 -3.92 21.01
N GLU A 439 18.10 -4.28 20.25
CA GLU A 439 17.93 -4.73 18.86
C GLU A 439 17.12 -6.03 18.76
N TYR A 440 17.29 -6.94 19.72
CA TYR A 440 16.45 -8.13 19.80
C TYR A 440 14.98 -7.78 20.04
N VAL A 441 14.68 -6.89 20.99
CA VAL A 441 13.31 -6.44 21.28
C VAL A 441 12.68 -5.76 20.05
N LEU A 442 13.43 -4.90 19.34
CA LEU A 442 12.94 -4.22 18.15
C LEU A 442 12.68 -5.19 16.96
N ARG A 443 13.42 -6.30 16.90
CA ARG A 443 13.22 -7.34 15.86
C ARG A 443 12.22 -8.42 16.27
N SER A 444 11.96 -8.60 17.54
CA SER A 444 11.06 -9.65 18.02
C SER A 444 9.65 -9.61 17.42
N PRO A 445 9.06 -8.43 17.13
CA PRO A 445 7.80 -8.36 16.42
C PRO A 445 7.84 -8.94 15.00
N LEU A 446 8.99 -8.87 14.32
CA LEU A 446 9.19 -9.44 12.97
C LEU A 446 9.34 -10.98 13.02
N GLN A 447 9.78 -11.51 14.14
CA GLN A 447 9.99 -12.96 14.36
C GLN A 447 8.79 -13.64 15.01
N GLY A 448 7.88 -12.88 15.61
CA GLY A 448 6.71 -13.39 16.31
C GLY A 448 5.41 -13.26 15.50
N HIS A 449 4.46 -14.11 15.82
CA HIS A 449 3.14 -14.17 15.19
C HIS A 449 2.34 -12.84 15.20
N THR A 450 2.74 -11.88 16.00
CA THR A 450 2.02 -10.61 16.20
C THR A 450 2.07 -9.68 14.99
N PHE A 451 3.04 -9.88 14.10
CA PHE A 451 3.23 -9.04 12.89
C PHE A 451 3.19 -9.84 11.59
N ASN A 452 3.10 -11.14 11.69
CA ASN A 452 3.13 -11.97 10.51
C ASN A 452 1.71 -12.21 10.01
N VAL A 453 1.15 -11.20 9.35
CA VAL A 453 -0.13 -11.29 8.64
C VAL A 453 -0.10 -12.44 7.61
N GLU A 454 1.10 -12.88 7.22
CA GLU A 454 1.27 -13.97 6.26
C GLU A 454 1.28 -15.35 6.93
N THR A 455 1.71 -15.47 8.18
CA THR A 455 1.82 -16.78 8.86
C THR A 455 0.66 -17.10 9.78
N ASP A 456 -0.14 -16.12 10.18
CA ASP A 456 -1.36 -16.35 10.94
C ASP A 456 -2.59 -15.85 10.17
N PRO A 457 -3.15 -16.67 9.28
CA PRO A 457 -4.32 -16.30 8.49
C PRO A 457 -5.55 -15.97 9.34
N SER A 458 -5.56 -16.38 10.62
CA SER A 458 -6.67 -16.06 11.53
C SER A 458 -6.73 -14.57 11.90
N LEU A 459 -5.67 -13.80 11.61
CA LEU A 459 -5.51 -12.45 12.13
C LEU A 459 -5.61 -11.35 11.07
N GLY A 460 -5.77 -11.67 9.78
CA GLY A 460 -5.71 -10.60 8.80
C GLY A 460 -6.25 -10.92 7.43
N TYR A 461 -6.65 -12.15 7.14
CA TYR A 461 -7.27 -12.44 5.85
C TYR A 461 -8.73 -11.99 5.85
N HIS A 462 -9.14 -11.38 4.86
CA HIS A 462 -10.50 -11.00 4.44
C HIS A 462 -10.44 -9.68 3.68
N PHE A 463 -11.51 -9.36 2.98
CA PHE A 463 -11.62 -8.18 2.12
C PHE A 463 -11.23 -6.86 2.80
N PHE A 464 -11.67 -6.64 4.05
CA PHE A 464 -11.31 -5.45 4.83
C PHE A 464 -10.26 -5.70 5.91
N ASN A 465 -9.99 -6.93 6.32
CA ASN A 465 -9.13 -7.20 7.47
C ASN A 465 -7.64 -7.20 7.12
N TYR A 466 -7.31 -7.58 5.87
CA TYR A 466 -5.92 -7.75 5.45
C TYR A 466 -5.07 -6.50 5.65
N GLY A 467 -4.01 -6.65 6.44
CA GLY A 467 -3.11 -5.56 6.83
C GLY A 467 -3.33 -5.01 8.24
N ASP A 468 -4.38 -5.45 8.97
CA ASP A 468 -4.56 -5.12 10.39
C ASP A 468 -4.41 -6.34 11.29
N TYR A 469 -4.47 -6.15 12.58
CA TYR A 469 -4.34 -7.21 13.57
C TYR A 469 -5.43 -7.12 14.65
N TRP A 470 -5.81 -8.30 15.10
CA TRP A 470 -6.80 -8.46 16.16
C TRP A 470 -6.15 -8.65 17.52
N THR A 471 -6.73 -8.07 18.57
CA THR A 471 -6.35 -8.36 19.95
C THR A 471 -7.54 -8.85 20.74
N PRO A 472 -7.40 -9.95 21.53
CA PRO A 472 -8.49 -10.48 22.33
C PRO A 472 -8.78 -9.63 23.57
N GLY A 473 -7.91 -8.70 23.95
CA GLY A 473 -8.11 -7.85 25.11
C GLY A 473 -9.31 -6.92 24.98
N ARG A 474 -10.02 -6.63 26.08
CA ARG A 474 -11.23 -5.77 26.12
C ARG A 474 -12.35 -6.24 25.20
N GLY A 475 -12.63 -7.55 25.21
CA GLY A 475 -13.72 -8.11 24.42
C GLY A 475 -13.40 -8.36 22.94
N GLY A 476 -12.14 -8.21 22.52
CA GLY A 476 -11.71 -8.42 21.16
C GLY A 476 -11.96 -7.22 20.24
N GLN A 477 -10.92 -6.77 19.53
CA GLN A 477 -11.03 -5.65 18.60
C GLN A 477 -9.92 -5.63 17.56
N TRP A 478 -10.24 -5.12 16.39
CA TRP A 478 -9.28 -4.70 15.37
C TRP A 478 -8.55 -3.44 15.86
N LYS A 479 -7.25 -3.38 15.63
CA LYS A 479 -6.40 -2.31 16.15
C LYS A 479 -6.29 -1.10 15.25
N ASN A 480 -6.71 -1.22 14.00
CA ASN A 480 -6.59 -0.15 13.01
C ASN A 480 -5.17 0.42 13.00
N ASN A 481 -4.19 -0.47 12.96
CA ASN A 481 -2.76 -0.16 12.98
C ASN A 481 -2.33 0.78 14.11
N GLU A 482 -2.88 0.59 15.31
CA GLU A 482 -2.51 1.35 16.53
C GLU A 482 -0.98 1.39 16.71
N MET A 483 -0.45 2.56 17.08
CA MET A 483 0.98 2.86 17.27
C MET A 483 1.81 2.94 15.98
N ASP A 484 1.19 3.13 14.82
CA ASP A 484 1.87 3.27 13.51
C ASP A 484 2.89 2.16 13.24
N LYS A 485 2.41 0.92 13.21
CA LYS A 485 3.26 -0.25 12.95
C LYS A 485 4.00 -0.15 11.64
N GLY A 486 3.36 0.39 10.60
CA GLY A 486 3.97 0.62 9.30
C GLY A 486 5.24 1.46 9.42
N TYR A 487 5.19 2.55 10.18
CA TYR A 487 6.35 3.39 10.48
C TYR A 487 7.45 2.61 11.21
N GLY A 488 7.09 1.88 12.26
CA GLY A 488 8.06 1.07 13.03
C GLY A 488 8.78 0.06 12.15
N LEU A 489 8.08 -0.63 11.24
CA LEU A 489 8.66 -1.58 10.30
C LEU A 489 9.54 -0.88 9.25
N ILE A 490 9.14 0.28 8.72
CA ILE A 490 9.96 1.09 7.82
C ILE A 490 11.29 1.43 8.49
N LEU A 491 11.25 1.91 9.74
CA LEU A 491 12.47 2.23 10.48
C LEU A 491 13.37 1.01 10.67
N GLN A 492 12.81 -0.17 10.97
CA GLN A 492 13.61 -1.38 11.09
C GLN A 492 14.23 -1.79 9.75
N MET A 493 13.48 -1.78 8.65
CA MET A 493 13.97 -2.05 7.31
C MET A 493 15.17 -1.15 6.97
N ILE A 494 15.05 0.15 7.20
CA ILE A 494 16.09 1.14 6.92
C ILE A 494 17.34 0.88 7.79
N ARG A 495 17.16 0.62 9.08
CA ARG A 495 18.26 0.44 10.03
C ARG A 495 19.02 -0.86 9.80
N THR A 496 18.31 -1.93 9.44
CA THR A 496 18.90 -3.27 9.28
C THR A 496 19.35 -3.57 7.86
N GLY A 497 18.80 -2.88 6.86
CA GLY A 497 19.00 -3.19 5.43
C GLY A 497 18.24 -4.45 5.00
N GLU A 498 17.25 -4.91 5.77
CA GLU A 498 16.46 -6.10 5.44
C GLU A 498 15.27 -5.73 4.52
N GLY A 499 15.50 -5.59 3.23
CA GLY A 499 14.49 -5.18 2.24
C GLY A 499 13.23 -6.06 2.21
N MET A 500 13.33 -7.33 2.59
CA MET A 500 12.19 -8.26 2.66
C MET A 500 11.13 -7.86 3.70
N ILE A 501 11.45 -6.98 4.64
CA ILE A 501 10.46 -6.40 5.56
C ILE A 501 9.38 -5.62 4.80
N TRP A 502 9.69 -5.16 3.57
CA TRP A 502 8.72 -4.45 2.72
C TRP A 502 7.42 -5.22 2.49
N GLU A 503 7.48 -6.53 2.37
CA GLU A 503 6.28 -7.37 2.20
C GLU A 503 5.29 -7.26 3.37
N HIS A 504 5.78 -6.97 4.56
CA HIS A 504 4.96 -6.76 5.75
C HIS A 504 4.48 -5.32 5.86
N ILE A 505 5.29 -4.34 5.42
CA ILE A 505 4.94 -2.92 5.44
C ILE A 505 3.77 -2.62 4.51
N GLU A 506 3.84 -3.14 3.29
CA GLU A 506 2.90 -2.82 2.22
C GLU A 506 1.43 -3.09 2.60
N PRO A 507 1.02 -4.29 3.07
CA PRO A 507 -0.37 -4.53 3.45
C PRO A 507 -0.83 -3.67 4.62
N ILE A 508 0.05 -3.38 5.60
CA ILE A 508 -0.26 -2.55 6.75
C ILE A 508 -0.58 -1.13 6.31
N ILE A 509 0.26 -0.54 5.46
CA ILE A 509 0.04 0.81 4.96
C ILE A 509 -1.19 0.87 4.05
N HIS A 510 -1.39 -0.12 3.16
CA HIS A 510 -2.61 -0.17 2.34
C HIS A 510 -3.88 -0.23 3.18
N HIS A 511 -3.89 -1.03 4.25
CA HIS A 511 -5.02 -1.06 5.19
C HIS A 511 -5.24 0.30 5.85
N GLN A 512 -4.18 0.92 6.36
CA GLN A 512 -4.24 2.21 7.05
C GLN A 512 -4.76 3.33 6.15
N ILE A 513 -4.30 3.40 4.90
CA ILE A 513 -4.71 4.45 3.96
C ILE A 513 -6.08 4.19 3.31
N ASP A 514 -6.59 2.98 3.34
CA ASP A 514 -7.88 2.63 2.75
C ASP A 514 -8.97 2.51 3.83
N VAL A 515 -8.82 1.52 4.72
CA VAL A 515 -9.87 1.09 5.65
C VAL A 515 -9.91 1.98 6.89
N ASP A 516 -8.74 2.27 7.46
CA ASP A 516 -8.65 3.04 8.71
C ASP A 516 -8.92 4.53 8.49
N THR A 517 -8.74 5.05 7.29
CA THR A 517 -8.93 6.47 6.98
C THR A 517 -10.38 6.77 6.63
N ILE A 518 -10.90 7.90 7.10
CA ILE A 518 -12.22 8.42 6.73
C ILE A 518 -12.07 9.27 5.47
N HIS A 519 -12.51 8.74 4.33
CA HIS A 519 -12.43 9.43 3.03
C HIS A 519 -13.67 10.27 2.70
N ASP A 520 -14.80 9.96 3.35
CA ASP A 520 -16.05 10.71 3.23
C ASP A 520 -16.87 10.60 4.50
N ASN A 521 -17.52 11.71 4.90
CA ASN A 521 -18.40 11.76 6.06
C ASN A 521 -19.39 12.92 5.91
N GLU A 522 -20.53 12.85 6.65
CA GLU A 522 -21.48 13.97 6.74
C GLU A 522 -20.86 15.21 7.39
N SER A 523 -19.94 14.97 8.32
CA SER A 523 -19.15 16.01 8.95
C SER A 523 -17.81 16.14 8.20
N PRO A 524 -17.64 17.14 7.31
CA PRO A 524 -16.44 17.25 6.48
C PRO A 524 -15.13 17.34 7.27
N TRP A 525 -15.20 17.84 8.50
CA TRP A 525 -14.06 17.95 9.40
C TRP A 525 -13.51 16.59 9.90
N LEU A 526 -14.22 15.49 9.66
CA LEU A 526 -13.77 14.13 9.95
C LEU A 526 -12.98 13.50 8.78
N VAL A 527 -13.04 14.11 7.60
CA VAL A 527 -12.29 13.58 6.45
C VAL A 527 -10.78 13.71 6.71
N GLY A 528 -10.05 12.64 6.44
CA GLY A 528 -8.63 12.52 6.76
C GLY A 528 -8.34 11.88 8.12
N ALA A 529 -9.28 11.90 9.07
CA ALA A 529 -9.14 11.26 10.37
C ALA A 529 -8.92 9.74 10.25
N GLN A 530 -8.24 9.16 11.22
CA GLN A 530 -8.13 7.71 11.36
C GLN A 530 -9.21 7.18 12.32
N ARG A 531 -9.82 6.04 11.94
CA ARG A 531 -10.81 5.35 12.77
C ARG A 531 -10.16 4.78 14.01
N TYR A 532 -10.84 4.97 15.15
CA TYR A 532 -10.45 4.34 16.39
C TYR A 532 -10.66 2.82 16.32
N HIS A 533 -9.83 2.04 17.01
CA HIS A 533 -9.97 0.60 17.09
C HIS A 533 -11.37 0.15 17.55
N PHE A 534 -11.92 -0.88 16.89
CA PHE A 534 -13.27 -1.38 17.15
C PHE A 534 -13.44 -2.85 16.73
N ALA A 535 -14.56 -3.45 17.11
CA ALA A 535 -14.86 -4.85 16.77
C ALA A 535 -15.14 -5.09 15.28
N LYS A 536 -15.57 -4.06 14.53
CA LYS A 536 -15.84 -4.13 13.09
C LYS A 536 -15.04 -3.07 12.35
N HIS A 537 -14.37 -3.47 11.26
CA HIS A 537 -13.71 -2.53 10.36
C HIS A 537 -14.70 -1.59 9.70
N GLY A 538 -14.37 -0.31 9.67
CA GLY A 538 -15.19 0.73 9.06
C GLY A 538 -16.32 1.25 9.94
N ALA A 539 -16.77 0.52 10.95
CA ALA A 539 -17.68 1.06 11.94
C ALA A 539 -17.00 2.17 12.75
N MET A 540 -17.69 3.29 12.95
CA MET A 540 -17.10 4.44 13.62
C MET A 540 -17.41 4.43 15.10
N ARG A 541 -16.36 4.33 15.93
CA ARG A 541 -16.44 4.72 17.34
C ARG A 541 -16.06 6.19 17.56
N GLY A 542 -15.79 6.93 16.48
CA GLY A 542 -15.29 8.30 16.44
C GLY A 542 -13.75 8.33 16.41
N PRO A 543 -13.17 9.24 15.64
CA PRO A 543 -11.72 9.43 15.63
C PRO A 543 -11.24 9.97 16.97
N SER A 544 -9.99 9.70 17.29
CA SER A 544 -9.30 10.26 18.45
C SER A 544 -7.90 10.64 18.05
N LEU A 545 -7.51 11.88 18.27
CA LEU A 545 -6.20 12.40 17.88
C LEU A 545 -5.02 11.60 18.47
N CYS A 546 -5.25 10.78 19.50
CA CYS A 546 -4.23 9.88 20.03
C CYS A 546 -4.22 8.50 19.36
N HIS A 547 -4.97 8.30 18.28
CA HIS A 547 -5.02 7.09 17.47
C HIS A 547 -4.96 7.40 15.98
N GLU A 548 -4.21 8.42 15.63
CA GLU A 548 -4.00 8.88 14.27
C GLU A 548 -2.52 9.11 14.03
N TRP A 549 -1.97 8.54 12.96
CA TRP A 549 -0.54 8.55 12.66
C TRP A 549 -0.31 8.92 11.20
N ILE A 550 0.72 9.70 10.94
CA ILE A 550 1.07 10.23 9.62
C ILE A 550 2.32 9.56 9.06
N GLU A 551 3.25 9.19 9.92
CA GLU A 551 4.62 8.89 9.54
C GLU A 551 4.72 7.65 8.63
N GLY A 552 3.97 6.59 8.92
CA GLY A 552 3.95 5.38 8.10
C GLY A 552 3.53 5.64 6.66
N PRO A 553 2.33 6.19 6.41
CA PRO A 553 1.88 6.55 5.06
C PRO A 553 2.80 7.51 4.34
N LEU A 554 3.30 8.56 5.01
CA LEU A 554 4.21 9.55 4.43
C LEU A 554 5.50 8.89 3.93
N LEU A 555 6.19 8.15 4.79
CA LEU A 555 7.45 7.51 4.42
C LEU A 555 7.27 6.40 3.40
N PHE A 556 6.16 5.67 3.45
CA PHE A 556 5.83 4.69 2.42
C PHE A 556 5.70 5.36 1.04
N GLY A 557 5.01 6.50 0.97
CA GLY A 557 4.89 7.28 -0.26
C GLY A 557 6.25 7.75 -0.78
N LEU A 558 7.11 8.25 0.10
CA LEU A 558 8.46 8.71 -0.26
C LEU A 558 9.37 7.56 -0.71
N LEU A 559 9.29 6.38 -0.08
CA LEU A 559 10.12 5.23 -0.44
C LEU A 559 9.67 4.54 -1.73
N SER A 560 8.36 4.47 -1.99
CA SER A 560 7.78 3.70 -3.11
C SER A 560 7.33 4.56 -4.30
N GLY A 561 7.20 5.88 -4.11
CA GLY A 561 6.55 6.75 -5.09
C GLY A 561 5.03 6.54 -5.20
N TYR A 562 4.40 5.85 -4.25
CA TYR A 562 2.95 5.63 -4.24
C TYR A 562 2.22 6.85 -3.70
N ARG A 563 1.81 7.75 -4.60
CA ARG A 563 1.24 9.06 -4.26
C ARG A 563 0.01 9.02 -3.37
N ARG A 564 -0.81 7.96 -3.46
CA ARG A 564 -2.00 7.83 -2.60
C ARG A 564 -1.64 7.81 -1.11
N ALA A 565 -0.53 7.22 -0.73
CA ALA A 565 -0.10 7.20 0.67
C ALA A 565 0.25 8.61 1.17
N GLU A 566 0.94 9.40 0.35
CA GLU A 566 1.23 10.81 0.62
C GLU A 566 -0.06 11.65 0.68
N GLU A 567 -1.00 11.47 -0.27
CA GLU A 567 -2.31 12.15 -0.28
C GLU A 567 -3.07 11.93 1.04
N VAL A 568 -3.06 10.70 1.57
CA VAL A 568 -3.72 10.38 2.83
C VAL A 568 -2.98 10.99 4.03
N ALA A 569 -1.65 10.98 4.02
CA ALA A 569 -0.85 11.64 5.07
C ALA A 569 -1.14 13.15 5.13
N LEU A 570 -1.20 13.81 3.97
CA LEU A 570 -1.57 15.22 3.84
C LEU A 570 -3.00 15.50 4.32
N ALA A 571 -3.97 14.68 3.91
CA ALA A 571 -5.36 14.82 4.36
C ALA A 571 -5.48 14.66 5.89
N ARG A 572 -4.70 13.77 6.49
CA ARG A 572 -4.66 13.59 7.94
C ARG A 572 -4.00 14.78 8.65
N ALA A 573 -2.96 15.37 8.07
CA ALA A 573 -2.38 16.60 8.58
C ALA A 573 -3.38 17.76 8.58
N GLU A 574 -4.18 17.93 7.53
CA GLU A 574 -5.25 18.92 7.47
C GLU A 574 -6.35 18.65 8.53
N HIS A 575 -6.66 17.36 8.76
CA HIS A 575 -7.57 16.99 9.85
C HIS A 575 -7.04 17.43 11.23
N PHE A 576 -5.76 17.17 11.53
CA PHE A 576 -5.13 17.61 12.78
C PHE A 576 -5.16 19.14 12.91
N ILE A 577 -4.75 19.87 11.87
CA ILE A 577 -4.79 21.35 11.85
C ILE A 577 -6.20 21.83 12.18
N GLY A 578 -7.19 21.33 11.45
CA GLY A 578 -8.58 21.72 11.67
C GLY A 578 -9.13 21.38 13.08
N ALA A 579 -8.74 20.23 13.63
CA ALA A 579 -9.12 19.85 15.00
C ALA A 579 -8.53 20.80 16.06
N ILE A 580 -7.25 21.16 15.87
CA ILE A 580 -6.53 22.07 16.76
C ILE A 580 -7.08 23.49 16.66
N GLU A 581 -7.38 23.97 15.45
CA GLU A 581 -8.00 25.30 15.24
C GLU A 581 -9.38 25.44 15.83
N ARG A 582 -10.19 24.40 15.77
CA ARG A 582 -11.52 24.37 16.42
C ARG A 582 -11.43 24.30 17.94
N GLY A 583 -10.24 24.10 18.49
CA GLY A 583 -10.05 23.93 19.92
C GLY A 583 -10.72 22.65 20.43
N ASP A 584 -10.63 21.57 19.68
CA ASP A 584 -11.24 20.29 20.07
C ASP A 584 -10.78 19.92 21.49
N HIS A 585 -11.72 19.91 22.43
CA HIS A 585 -11.43 19.67 23.84
C HIS A 585 -10.87 18.27 24.13
N ARG A 586 -11.03 17.32 23.20
CA ARG A 586 -10.39 16.00 23.29
C ARG A 586 -8.87 16.10 23.19
N VAL A 587 -8.33 17.11 22.54
CA VAL A 587 -6.91 17.41 22.54
C VAL A 587 -6.44 17.81 23.94
N LYS A 588 -7.31 18.38 24.76
CA LYS A 588 -7.05 18.89 26.10
C LYS A 588 -7.26 17.88 27.24
N THR A 589 -7.43 16.58 26.94
CA THR A 589 -7.83 15.63 28.00
C THR A 589 -6.69 14.73 28.50
N LEU A 590 -5.72 14.42 27.67
CA LEU A 590 -4.59 13.54 28.01
C LEU A 590 -3.32 14.02 27.31
N THR A 591 -2.17 13.89 27.96
CA THR A 591 -0.86 14.29 27.40
C THR A 591 -0.55 13.63 26.06
N ARG A 592 -0.90 12.36 25.88
CA ARG A 592 -0.74 11.66 24.59
C ARG A 592 -1.63 12.23 23.47
N VAL A 593 -2.76 12.88 23.80
CA VAL A 593 -3.67 13.50 22.81
C VAL A 593 -3.06 14.80 22.27
N ALA A 594 -2.17 15.45 23.03
CA ALA A 594 -1.33 16.52 22.53
C ALA A 594 -0.05 16.00 21.87
N GLY A 595 0.53 14.92 22.42
CA GLY A 595 1.79 14.35 21.95
C GLY A 595 1.74 13.84 20.51
N TYR A 596 0.73 13.05 20.12
CA TYR A 596 0.66 12.53 18.76
C TYR A 596 0.48 13.63 17.70
N PRO A 597 -0.47 14.60 17.84
CA PRO A 597 -0.52 15.71 16.89
C PRO A 597 0.77 16.53 16.84
N LEU A 598 1.46 16.73 17.97
CA LEU A 598 2.74 17.43 17.99
C LEU A 598 3.81 16.66 17.20
N MET A 599 3.90 15.33 17.38
CA MET A 599 4.79 14.48 16.56
C MET A 599 4.45 14.58 15.08
N ALA A 600 3.16 14.47 14.74
CA ALA A 600 2.69 14.54 13.36
C ALA A 600 3.04 15.87 12.70
N MET A 601 2.75 16.99 13.36
CA MET A 601 3.06 18.33 12.83
C MET A 601 4.56 18.56 12.72
N SER A 602 5.34 18.08 13.69
CA SER A 602 6.81 18.16 13.64
C SER A 602 7.35 17.38 12.44
N LYS A 603 6.82 16.19 12.17
CA LYS A 603 7.21 15.37 11.03
C LYS A 603 6.82 16.02 9.69
N MET A 604 5.64 16.61 9.61
CA MET A 604 5.21 17.35 8.42
C MET A 604 6.07 18.58 8.17
N TYR A 605 6.41 19.33 9.23
CA TYR A 605 7.32 20.46 9.11
C TYR A 605 8.73 20.05 8.69
N GLU A 606 9.25 18.98 9.28
CA GLU A 606 10.56 18.42 8.92
C GLU A 606 10.65 18.04 7.42
N HIS A 607 9.55 17.56 6.83
CA HIS A 607 9.55 17.15 5.43
C HIS A 607 9.25 18.29 4.46
N TYR A 608 8.24 19.11 4.76
CA TYR A 608 7.72 20.10 3.80
C TYR A 608 8.15 21.55 4.09
N HIS A 609 8.67 21.83 5.29
CA HIS A 609 9.04 23.16 5.77
C HIS A 609 7.93 24.22 5.61
N ASP A 610 6.66 23.79 5.65
CA ASP A 610 5.50 24.68 5.58
C ASP A 610 5.14 25.22 6.96
N GLU A 611 5.11 26.55 7.07
CA GLU A 611 4.83 27.30 8.31
C GLU A 611 3.50 26.92 8.99
N LYS A 612 2.51 26.40 8.25
CA LYS A 612 1.24 25.97 8.84
C LYS A 612 1.43 24.85 9.87
N TYR A 613 2.38 23.94 9.64
CA TYR A 613 2.67 22.85 10.55
C TYR A 613 3.38 23.35 11.81
N LEU A 614 4.32 24.28 11.64
CA LEU A 614 4.98 24.93 12.77
C LEU A 614 4.00 25.72 13.61
N ALA A 615 3.17 26.56 13.00
CA ALA A 615 2.15 27.36 13.70
C ALA A 615 1.14 26.47 14.47
N THR A 616 0.83 25.29 13.93
CA THR A 616 -0.05 24.33 14.62
C THR A 616 0.65 23.68 15.81
N SER A 617 1.96 23.36 15.68
CA SER A 617 2.77 22.84 16.77
C SER A 617 2.86 23.84 17.93
N GLU A 618 3.06 25.13 17.64
CA GLU A 618 3.11 26.17 18.66
C GLU A 618 1.79 26.32 19.44
N LYS A 619 0.63 26.19 18.78
CA LYS A 619 -0.67 26.14 19.46
C LYS A 619 -0.78 24.96 20.42
N ILE A 620 -0.23 23.79 20.07
CA ILE A 620 -0.20 22.64 20.96
C ILE A 620 0.71 22.92 22.17
N LEU A 621 1.84 23.55 21.96
CA LEU A 621 2.74 23.95 23.06
C LEU A 621 2.09 24.99 23.99
N ASP A 622 1.28 25.93 23.46
CA ASP A 622 0.49 26.86 24.29
C ASP A 622 -0.48 26.10 25.20
N TRP A 623 -1.15 25.07 24.67
CA TRP A 623 -2.03 24.26 25.51
C TRP A 623 -1.30 23.47 26.58
N LEU A 624 -0.13 22.92 26.26
CA LEU A 624 0.69 22.20 27.23
C LEU A 624 1.16 23.13 28.35
N GLN A 625 1.51 24.37 28.07
CA GLN A 625 1.88 25.34 29.08
C GLN A 625 0.71 25.64 30.05
N ASP A 626 -0.52 25.73 29.54
CA ASP A 626 -1.71 25.88 30.37
C ASP A 626 -1.99 24.65 31.26
N TRP A 627 -1.43 23.50 30.92
CA TRP A 627 -1.63 22.23 31.67
C TRP A 627 -0.50 21.93 32.64
N CYS A 628 0.60 22.65 32.58
CA CYS A 628 1.70 22.48 33.49
C CYS A 628 1.24 22.88 34.90
N THR A 629 1.41 21.99 35.86
CA THR A 629 1.18 22.30 37.29
C THR A 629 2.38 23.04 37.88
N GLU A 630 2.20 23.64 39.06
CA GLU A 630 3.32 24.30 39.81
C GLU A 630 4.47 23.32 40.10
N ASP A 631 4.18 22.02 40.14
CA ASP A 631 5.17 20.95 40.36
C ASP A 631 5.78 20.41 39.05
N GLY A 632 5.57 21.04 37.90
CA GLY A 632 6.13 20.63 36.60
C GLY A 632 5.44 19.47 35.93
N HIS A 633 4.30 18.98 36.45
CA HIS A 633 3.59 17.86 35.86
C HIS A 633 2.56 18.31 34.82
N TYR A 634 2.60 17.71 33.64
CA TYR A 634 1.57 17.85 32.60
C TYR A 634 0.45 16.85 32.87
N SER A 635 -0.51 17.19 33.73
CA SER A 635 -1.61 16.30 34.01
C SER A 635 -2.95 17.01 33.94
N TYR A 636 -3.64 16.86 32.84
CA TYR A 636 -5.02 17.23 32.74
C TYR A 636 -5.89 16.01 32.45
N ASN A 637 -6.75 15.65 33.38
CA ASN A 637 -7.80 14.68 33.14
C ASN A 637 -9.15 15.35 33.38
N ALA A 638 -9.83 15.72 32.30
CA ALA A 638 -11.16 16.33 32.36
C ALA A 638 -12.22 15.46 33.07
N TYR A 639 -11.96 14.16 33.22
CA TYR A 639 -12.86 13.19 33.83
C TYR A 639 -12.57 12.94 35.31
N THR A 640 -11.52 13.52 35.87
CA THR A 640 -11.24 13.37 37.33
C THR A 640 -11.97 14.44 38.12
N PRO A 641 -12.76 14.07 39.13
CA PRO A 641 -13.40 15.05 39.99
C PRO A 641 -12.35 15.98 40.65
N PRO A 642 -12.72 17.27 40.93
CA PRO A 642 -11.84 18.16 41.65
C PRO A 642 -11.36 17.55 42.96
N GLY A 643 -10.06 17.61 43.25
CA GLY A 643 -9.47 17.07 44.49
C GLY A 643 -9.03 15.59 44.40
N THR A 644 -9.22 14.94 43.27
CA THR A 644 -8.67 13.61 43.03
C THR A 644 -7.23 13.70 42.55
N MET A 645 -6.35 12.83 43.08
CA MET A 645 -4.95 12.76 42.65
C MET A 645 -4.89 12.42 41.15
N LYS A 646 -4.31 13.28 40.36
CA LYS A 646 -4.16 13.08 38.92
C LYS A 646 -2.98 12.13 38.71
N VAL A 647 -3.24 10.93 38.25
CA VAL A 647 -2.19 9.97 37.91
C VAL A 647 -1.86 10.15 36.44
N ALA A 648 -0.70 10.74 36.16
CA ALA A 648 -0.06 10.65 34.84
C ALA A 648 0.26 9.19 34.58
N THR A 649 -0.05 8.70 33.38
CA THR A 649 0.38 7.35 33.01
C THR A 649 1.74 7.45 32.33
N SER A 650 2.71 6.64 32.75
CA SER A 650 4.05 6.60 32.17
C SER A 650 4.05 6.46 30.63
N LEU A 651 3.05 5.80 30.07
CA LEU A 651 2.84 5.70 28.62
C LEU A 651 2.52 7.08 28.01
N SER A 652 1.57 7.82 28.58
CA SER A 652 1.12 9.11 28.02
C SER A 652 2.21 10.16 28.11
N ASP A 653 2.93 10.18 29.21
CA ASP A 653 4.04 11.12 29.43
C ASP A 653 5.26 10.76 28.58
N GLY A 654 5.56 9.47 28.41
CA GLY A 654 6.59 9.03 27.49
C GLY A 654 6.31 9.43 26.05
N ILE A 655 5.04 9.39 25.61
CA ILE A 655 4.64 9.86 24.28
C ILE A 655 4.82 11.38 24.16
N LEU A 656 4.43 12.14 25.18
CA LEU A 656 4.63 13.59 25.17
C LEU A 656 6.11 13.95 25.16
N ALA A 657 6.93 13.30 25.98
CA ALA A 657 8.38 13.51 26.00
C ALA A 657 9.02 13.24 24.63
N CYS A 658 8.63 12.13 23.96
CA CYS A 658 9.05 11.86 22.59
C CYS A 658 8.61 12.94 21.61
N ALA A 659 7.39 13.46 21.75
CA ALA A 659 6.86 14.52 20.89
C ALA A 659 7.64 15.84 21.04
N LEU A 660 7.91 16.25 22.28
CA LEU A 660 8.69 17.46 22.59
C LEU A 660 10.12 17.34 22.05
N MET A 661 10.76 16.19 22.23
CA MET A 661 12.09 15.92 21.70
C MET A 661 12.12 16.00 20.16
N ARG A 662 11.16 15.38 19.49
CA ARG A 662 11.05 15.44 18.02
C ARG A 662 10.76 16.85 17.52
N HIS A 663 9.91 17.60 18.21
CA HIS A 663 9.62 18.97 17.84
C HIS A 663 10.88 19.85 17.98
N HIS A 664 11.64 19.72 19.06
CA HIS A 664 12.92 20.40 19.20
C HIS A 664 13.90 20.03 18.08
N GLN A 665 14.02 18.74 17.75
CA GLN A 665 14.90 18.28 16.67
C GLN A 665 14.53 18.84 15.29
N ALA A 666 13.22 18.94 15.00
CA ALA A 666 12.73 19.44 13.72
C ALA A 666 12.78 20.98 13.60
N THR A 667 12.68 21.71 14.71
CA THR A 667 12.46 23.16 14.70
C THR A 667 13.53 23.97 15.43
N GLY A 668 14.36 23.33 16.27
CA GLY A 668 15.27 24.02 17.19
C GLY A 668 14.57 24.72 18.37
N SER A 669 13.29 24.43 18.63
CA SER A 669 12.49 25.10 19.67
C SER A 669 13.02 24.85 21.07
N GLU A 670 13.59 25.89 21.72
CA GLU A 670 14.01 25.86 23.13
C GLU A 670 12.82 25.66 24.07
N ARG A 671 11.63 26.11 23.67
CA ARG A 671 10.40 25.94 24.45
C ARG A 671 10.07 24.46 24.65
N SER A 672 10.25 23.62 23.63
CA SER A 672 10.05 22.16 23.73
C SER A 672 11.09 21.52 24.66
N MET A 673 12.33 21.97 24.62
CA MET A 673 13.37 21.47 25.53
C MET A 673 13.08 21.85 26.97
N THR A 674 12.64 23.10 27.23
CA THR A 674 12.24 23.53 28.58
C THR A 674 11.10 22.67 29.12
N ALA A 675 10.05 22.45 28.30
CA ALA A 675 8.92 21.58 28.66
C ALA A 675 9.36 20.14 28.94
N LEU A 676 10.30 19.61 28.16
CA LEU A 676 10.86 18.26 28.37
C LEU A 676 11.66 18.18 29.68
N GLN A 677 12.43 19.21 29.98
CA GLN A 677 13.21 19.30 31.22
C GLN A 677 12.29 19.33 32.47
N GLU A 678 11.22 20.14 32.42
CA GLU A 678 10.20 20.21 33.49
C GLU A 678 9.52 18.85 33.74
N MET A 679 9.41 17.99 32.72
CA MET A 679 8.87 16.64 32.88
C MET A 679 9.84 15.66 33.57
N VAL A 680 11.12 15.91 33.53
CA VAL A 680 12.18 15.02 34.06
C VAL A 680 12.59 15.42 35.48
N ASP A 681 12.58 16.72 35.80
CA ASP A 681 12.90 17.26 37.12
C ASP A 681 11.75 17.05 38.11
#